data_3b48007eae1997fa3c727a40188e9712
#
_entry.id   3b48007eae1997fa3c727a40188e9712
#
_cell.length_a   1.000
_cell.length_b   1.000
_cell.length_c   1.000
_cell.angle_alpha   90.00
_cell.angle_beta   90.00
_cell.angle_gamma   90.00
#
_symmetry.space_group_name_H-M   'P 1'
#
loop_
_entity.id
_entity.type
_entity.pdbx_description
1 polymer ?
#
loop_
_entity_poly.entity_id
_entity_poly.type
_entity_poly.pdbx_seq_one_letter_code
_entity_poly.pdbx_strand_id
1 'polypeptide(L)'
;CGQVLRTSKGQILLEGYPLNARCEWTIHVQAGFNIELRFSMLSLEFDYMCQYDYVEVRGGDNLDSRIIKKFCGNERPPPIRSTGSSLHVLFQSDGSKNFDGFHAVFEEITACSSSPCLHDGTCILDKSGTYKCACLAGYTGNRCENLVMCRTPGAPAHGFMEGDDFKYGAQVYFKCNAGYSLKGSRVAYCQLDGIWSTHHPECVLDEKTCSDPGGPLNGYRRVVEDTGLFNGRYAKIGTVIAFFCNNSYVLSGNEQRTCQDDGEWSGKQPICIKACREPKISDLVRQKVLPMQVQSRETPLHQLYSSAFSKQKLEIYPTKKPALPFGDLPPGYQHLHTQLQYECISPFYRRLGSSRRTCLKTGKWSGRAPVCIPICGKAENITLQKTVTSTRWPWQAAIYRTANEVKENSLRKGAWILICSGALVNERTVVVAAHCVTDLGKTIVLKTAELKVVLGKFYRDDDRDEKSIQNLRISAIIVHPNYDPILLDSDIAIIKLLDKARISSRVQPICLSSSHDLTSSTEDLKIMVTGWKVLADVKDPGYKNDTIRMGVVRMVDSLLCEQQYEDNGIQVSITDSMFCAKQDHTAFSNICPAETGGIAAITLPGKASPELRWHLMGLVSWGYDKTCSLELYSGYTKALPFKDWIEKNLK
;
A
#
# COMPACT_ATOMS: atom_id res chain seq x y z
N CYS A 1 7.79 -27.26 18.51
CA CYS A 1 8.34 -26.47 17.42
C CYS A 1 8.25 -27.25 16.09
N GLY A 2 8.26 -26.53 14.96
CA GLY A 2 8.11 -27.10 13.64
C GLY A 2 6.70 -26.97 13.07
N GLN A 3 6.60 -26.83 11.76
CA GLN A 3 5.31 -26.75 11.04
C GLN A 3 5.50 -26.99 9.53
N VAL A 4 4.39 -27.25 8.85
CA VAL A 4 4.35 -27.29 7.38
C VAL A 4 3.99 -25.90 6.85
N LEU A 5 4.85 -25.34 6.02
CA LEU A 5 4.71 -24.01 5.41
C LEU A 5 4.33 -24.17 3.94
N ARG A 6 3.15 -23.68 3.55
CA ARG A 6 2.62 -23.75 2.17
C ARG A 6 2.36 -22.34 1.64
N THR A 7 3.42 -21.59 1.50
CA THR A 7 3.38 -20.18 1.06
C THR A 7 4.53 -19.91 0.12
N SER A 8 4.38 -18.94 -0.76
CA SER A 8 5.43 -18.52 -1.71
C SER A 8 6.64 -17.87 -1.04
N LYS A 9 6.48 -17.38 0.17
CA LYS A 9 7.52 -16.81 1.01
C LYS A 9 7.14 -16.93 2.49
N GLY A 10 8.13 -17.01 3.33
CA GLY A 10 7.92 -17.08 4.76
C GLY A 10 9.21 -17.06 5.54
N GLN A 11 9.08 -17.32 6.82
CA GLN A 11 10.21 -17.36 7.73
C GLN A 11 10.10 -18.55 8.68
N ILE A 12 11.24 -19.04 9.09
CA ILE A 12 11.42 -20.01 10.17
C ILE A 12 12.19 -19.30 11.25
N LEU A 13 11.61 -19.24 12.42
CA LEU A 13 12.22 -18.61 13.60
C LEU A 13 12.26 -19.63 14.74
N LEU A 14 13.41 -19.80 15.30
CA LEU A 14 13.63 -20.57 16.52
C LEU A 14 14.49 -19.73 17.47
N GLU A 15 13.86 -19.16 18.46
CA GLU A 15 14.53 -18.32 19.48
C GLU A 15 14.65 -19.10 20.80
N GLY A 16 15.88 -19.18 21.32
CA GLY A 16 16.13 -19.77 22.62
C GLY A 16 15.64 -21.20 22.73
N TYR A 17 16.22 -22.12 22.00
CA TYR A 17 15.77 -23.51 21.96
C TYR A 17 16.10 -24.28 23.25
N PRO A 18 15.23 -25.21 23.68
CA PRO A 18 15.50 -26.08 24.83
C PRO A 18 16.51 -27.19 24.50
N LEU A 19 17.09 -27.79 25.51
CA LEU A 19 17.94 -28.96 25.37
C LEU A 19 17.13 -30.16 24.83
N ASN A 20 17.78 -31.03 24.08
CA ASN A 20 17.18 -32.20 23.44
C ASN A 20 15.95 -31.85 22.54
N ALA A 21 15.96 -30.69 21.98
CA ALA A 21 14.89 -30.26 21.06
C ALA A 21 15.04 -30.90 19.68
N ARG A 22 13.91 -31.24 19.09
CA ARG A 22 13.83 -31.68 17.71
C ARG A 22 12.65 -30.96 17.03
N CYS A 23 12.95 -30.16 16.04
CA CYS A 23 11.97 -29.38 15.31
C CYS A 23 12.08 -29.65 13.81
N GLU A 24 10.96 -29.80 13.16
CA GLU A 24 10.92 -30.11 11.74
C GLU A 24 10.00 -29.12 11.01
N TRP A 25 10.51 -28.46 10.00
CA TRP A 25 9.71 -27.62 9.10
C TRP A 25 9.76 -28.20 7.70
N THR A 26 8.61 -28.25 7.08
CA THR A 26 8.53 -28.62 5.67
C THR A 26 7.97 -27.43 4.89
N ILE A 27 8.73 -26.95 3.94
CA ILE A 27 8.37 -25.84 3.08
C ILE A 27 7.91 -26.42 1.75
N HIS A 28 6.72 -26.03 1.31
CA HIS A 28 6.20 -26.35 0.00
C HIS A 28 5.84 -25.05 -0.74
N VAL A 29 6.35 -24.90 -1.92
CA VAL A 29 5.94 -23.87 -2.87
C VAL A 29 5.17 -24.48 -4.02
N GLN A 30 4.66 -23.67 -4.91
CA GLN A 30 3.90 -24.13 -6.05
C GLN A 30 4.77 -25.04 -6.94
N ALA A 31 4.16 -26.08 -7.49
CA ALA A 31 4.84 -27.00 -8.42
C ALA A 31 5.45 -26.23 -9.61
N GLY A 32 6.69 -26.51 -9.94
CA GLY A 32 7.45 -25.81 -10.97
C GLY A 32 8.33 -24.66 -10.46
N PHE A 33 8.21 -24.31 -9.19
CA PHE A 33 9.09 -23.35 -8.53
C PHE A 33 10.11 -24.08 -7.64
N ASN A 34 11.24 -23.44 -7.42
CA ASN A 34 12.25 -23.85 -6.46
C ASN A 34 12.20 -22.92 -5.26
N ILE A 35 12.88 -23.28 -4.19
CA ILE A 35 12.92 -22.51 -2.95
C ILE A 35 14.33 -21.98 -2.75
N GLU A 36 14.48 -20.70 -2.44
CA GLU A 36 15.71 -20.16 -1.88
C GLU A 36 15.51 -19.90 -0.39
N LEU A 37 16.32 -20.55 0.43
CA LEU A 37 16.35 -20.40 1.88
C LEU A 37 17.59 -19.63 2.29
N ARG A 38 17.43 -18.52 3.02
CA ARG A 38 18.49 -17.65 3.51
C ARG A 38 18.44 -17.53 5.02
N PHE A 39 19.54 -17.77 5.67
CA PHE A 39 19.66 -17.53 7.10
C PHE A 39 20.05 -16.06 7.35
N SER A 40 19.23 -15.35 8.10
CA SER A 40 19.53 -14.00 8.55
C SER A 40 20.28 -13.99 9.89
N MET A 41 20.09 -15.02 10.69
CA MET A 41 20.79 -15.27 11.95
C MET A 41 20.95 -16.78 12.15
N LEU A 42 22.12 -17.19 12.66
CA LEU A 42 22.40 -18.53 13.12
C LEU A 42 23.26 -18.43 14.38
N SER A 43 22.83 -19.03 15.46
CA SER A 43 23.54 -19.08 16.75
C SER A 43 23.25 -20.44 17.41
N LEU A 44 24.09 -21.39 17.09
CA LEU A 44 24.03 -22.77 17.59
C LEU A 44 25.37 -23.16 18.18
N GLU A 45 25.43 -24.27 18.95
CA GLU A 45 26.70 -24.82 19.41
C GLU A 45 27.58 -25.14 18.19
N PHE A 46 28.84 -24.73 18.27
CA PHE A 46 29.80 -24.98 17.19
C PHE A 46 30.52 -26.32 17.40
N ASP A 47 30.52 -27.15 16.40
CA ASP A 47 31.36 -28.32 16.26
C ASP A 47 31.75 -28.55 14.81
N TYR A 48 32.96 -29.02 14.55
CA TYR A 48 33.47 -29.22 13.17
C TYR A 48 32.62 -30.17 12.31
N MET A 49 31.91 -31.10 12.93
CA MET A 49 31.07 -32.08 12.23
C MET A 49 29.58 -31.83 12.46
N CYS A 50 29.20 -30.76 13.15
CA CYS A 50 27.82 -30.46 13.54
C CYS A 50 27.10 -31.67 14.17
N GLN A 51 27.73 -32.31 15.18
CA GLN A 51 27.19 -33.54 15.80
C GLN A 51 26.19 -33.24 16.90
N TYR A 52 26.33 -32.10 17.59
CA TYR A 52 25.56 -31.71 18.76
C TYR A 52 24.31 -30.92 18.35
N ASP A 53 24.42 -29.61 18.23
CA ASP A 53 23.30 -28.76 17.81
C ASP A 53 23.44 -28.40 16.34
N TYR A 54 22.43 -28.68 15.54
CA TYR A 54 22.51 -28.41 14.13
C TYR A 54 21.17 -28.15 13.44
N VAL A 55 21.23 -27.42 12.35
CA VAL A 55 20.18 -27.33 11.33
C VAL A 55 20.61 -28.10 10.09
N GLU A 56 19.76 -29.00 9.65
CA GLU A 56 19.96 -29.79 8.44
C GLU A 56 18.89 -29.47 7.43
N VAL A 57 19.28 -29.15 6.21
CA VAL A 57 18.37 -28.81 5.11
C VAL A 57 18.40 -29.93 4.05
N ARG A 58 17.25 -30.44 3.71
CA ARG A 58 17.05 -31.53 2.74
C ARG A 58 16.21 -31.08 1.55
N GLY A 59 16.51 -31.62 0.39
CA GLY A 59 15.85 -31.31 -0.87
C GLY A 59 14.64 -32.19 -1.12
N GLY A 60 13.60 -32.03 -0.35
CA GLY A 60 12.35 -32.76 -0.42
C GLY A 60 11.45 -32.41 0.75
N ASP A 61 10.49 -33.25 1.06
CA ASP A 61 9.46 -33.00 2.07
C ASP A 61 9.56 -33.89 3.32
N ASN A 62 10.56 -34.75 3.39
CA ASN A 62 10.71 -35.74 4.45
C ASN A 62 12.19 -36.02 4.80
N LEU A 63 12.40 -36.83 5.85
CA LEU A 63 13.71 -37.21 6.34
C LEU A 63 14.47 -38.19 5.42
N ASP A 64 13.82 -38.84 4.47
CA ASP A 64 14.46 -39.72 3.49
C ASP A 64 15.04 -38.93 2.31
N SER A 65 14.68 -37.65 2.21
CA SER A 65 15.17 -36.75 1.17
C SER A 65 16.68 -36.49 1.32
N ARG A 66 17.35 -36.26 0.19
CA ARG A 66 18.80 -35.98 0.17
C ARG A 66 19.14 -34.74 0.99
N ILE A 67 20.11 -34.87 1.88
CA ILE A 67 20.69 -33.74 2.61
C ILE A 67 21.37 -32.81 1.61
N ILE A 68 20.97 -31.54 1.60
CA ILE A 68 21.65 -30.49 0.84
C ILE A 68 22.84 -29.99 1.66
N LYS A 69 22.58 -29.63 2.93
CA LYS A 69 23.63 -29.16 3.82
C LYS A 69 23.21 -29.21 5.29
N LYS A 70 24.22 -29.27 6.19
CA LYS A 70 24.09 -29.27 7.63
C LYS A 70 24.91 -28.09 8.18
N PHE A 71 24.39 -27.37 9.16
CA PHE A 71 24.99 -26.15 9.71
C PHE A 71 24.95 -26.15 11.23
N CYS A 72 25.97 -25.56 11.84
CA CYS A 72 26.06 -25.28 13.27
C CYS A 72 26.97 -24.05 13.49
N GLY A 73 27.10 -23.58 14.70
CA GLY A 73 27.89 -22.41 15.02
C GLY A 73 27.13 -21.09 14.76
N ASN A 74 27.86 -20.02 14.53
CA ASN A 74 27.33 -18.66 14.41
C ASN A 74 27.61 -17.97 13.05
N GLU A 75 28.21 -18.68 12.12
CA GLU A 75 28.43 -18.16 10.77
C GLU A 75 27.19 -18.33 9.92
N ARG A 76 26.76 -17.23 9.27
CA ARG A 76 25.63 -17.28 8.35
C ARG A 76 26.00 -18.08 7.09
N PRO A 77 25.28 -19.16 6.81
CA PRO A 77 25.52 -19.92 5.61
C PRO A 77 25.09 -19.14 4.35
N PRO A 78 25.67 -19.45 3.18
CA PRO A 78 25.19 -18.90 1.92
C PRO A 78 23.76 -19.38 1.62
N PRO A 79 23.02 -18.67 0.78
CA PRO A 79 21.67 -19.06 0.40
C PRO A 79 21.63 -20.48 -0.16
N ILE A 80 20.65 -21.27 0.27
CA ILE A 80 20.41 -22.64 -0.17
C ILE A 80 19.27 -22.63 -1.20
N ARG A 81 19.50 -23.27 -2.32
CA ARG A 81 18.48 -23.43 -3.36
C ARG A 81 18.06 -24.88 -3.49
N SER A 82 16.75 -25.10 -3.47
CA SER A 82 16.19 -26.43 -3.73
C SER A 82 16.27 -26.79 -5.23
N THR A 83 16.23 -28.07 -5.50
CA THR A 83 16.08 -28.59 -6.87
C THR A 83 14.63 -28.90 -7.23
N GLY A 84 13.71 -28.76 -6.28
CA GLY A 84 12.29 -29.01 -6.43
C GLY A 84 11.46 -28.05 -5.58
N SER A 85 10.15 -28.26 -5.55
CA SER A 85 9.17 -27.39 -4.89
C SER A 85 9.03 -27.61 -3.38
N SER A 86 9.89 -28.42 -2.79
CA SER A 86 9.87 -28.66 -1.34
C SER A 86 11.27 -28.67 -0.73
N LEU A 87 11.36 -28.21 0.51
CA LEU A 87 12.52 -28.32 1.39
C LEU A 87 12.07 -28.78 2.76
N HIS A 88 12.86 -29.68 3.34
CA HIS A 88 12.71 -30.11 4.72
C HIS A 88 13.86 -29.57 5.57
N VAL A 89 13.53 -28.90 6.66
CA VAL A 89 14.48 -28.31 7.60
C VAL A 89 14.32 -29.00 8.94
N LEU A 90 15.35 -29.70 9.36
CA LEU A 90 15.40 -30.36 10.66
C LEU A 90 16.35 -29.58 11.55
N PHE A 91 15.89 -29.21 12.72
CA PHE A 91 16.75 -28.74 13.82
C PHE A 91 16.81 -29.80 14.92
N GLN A 92 18.00 -30.03 15.45
CA GLN A 92 18.21 -30.92 16.58
C GLN A 92 19.24 -30.33 17.51
N SER A 93 18.95 -30.38 18.81
CA SER A 93 19.89 -30.04 19.87
C SER A 93 20.15 -31.24 20.77
N ASP A 94 21.31 -31.24 21.43
CA ASP A 94 21.67 -32.23 22.44
C ASP A 94 21.24 -31.81 23.87
N GLY A 95 21.73 -32.51 24.89
CA GLY A 95 21.41 -32.28 26.29
C GLY A 95 22.32 -31.29 27.00
N SER A 96 23.18 -30.54 26.30
CA SER A 96 24.22 -29.75 26.96
C SER A 96 24.03 -28.31 26.74
N LYS A 97 24.33 -27.50 26.03
CA LYS A 97 24.26 -26.03 25.90
C LYS A 97 23.18 -25.60 24.95
N ASN A 98 22.54 -24.52 25.23
CA ASN A 98 21.61 -23.87 24.31
C ASN A 98 22.11 -22.48 23.94
N PHE A 99 21.74 -22.04 22.73
CA PHE A 99 22.09 -20.75 22.13
C PHE A 99 20.83 -20.02 21.65
N ASP A 100 21.02 -18.91 20.94
CA ASP A 100 19.88 -18.07 20.55
C ASP A 100 18.99 -18.71 19.48
N GLY A 101 19.49 -19.71 18.74
CA GLY A 101 18.75 -20.39 17.69
C GLY A 101 19.04 -19.87 16.29
N PHE A 102 18.02 -19.75 15.45
CA PHE A 102 18.20 -19.25 14.10
C PHE A 102 16.96 -18.57 13.55
N HIS A 103 17.19 -17.67 12.63
CA HIS A 103 16.17 -17.07 11.80
C HIS A 103 16.52 -17.27 10.33
N ALA A 104 15.63 -17.92 9.60
CA ALA A 104 15.75 -18.14 8.18
C ALA A 104 14.51 -17.64 7.45
N VAL A 105 14.71 -17.04 6.32
CA VAL A 105 13.64 -16.62 5.42
C VAL A 105 13.70 -17.44 4.14
N PHE A 106 12.56 -17.78 3.59
CA PHE A 106 12.49 -18.47 2.31
C PHE A 106 11.58 -17.75 1.33
N GLU A 107 11.91 -17.89 0.09
CA GLU A 107 11.08 -17.42 -1.01
C GLU A 107 11.12 -18.41 -2.18
N GLU A 108 10.03 -18.51 -2.90
CA GLU A 108 10.01 -19.27 -4.13
C GLU A 108 10.82 -18.57 -5.22
N ILE A 109 11.64 -19.33 -5.92
CA ILE A 109 12.45 -18.86 -7.03
C ILE A 109 12.15 -19.69 -8.27
N THR A 110 12.41 -19.09 -9.40
CA THR A 110 12.17 -19.73 -10.70
C THR A 110 13.45 -19.78 -11.51
N ALA A 111 13.41 -20.41 -12.64
CA ALA A 111 14.50 -20.34 -13.61
C ALA A 111 14.80 -18.89 -14.03
N CYS A 112 13.85 -17.97 -13.80
CA CYS A 112 14.02 -16.53 -14.05
C CYS A 112 14.74 -15.78 -12.93
N SER A 113 14.87 -16.33 -11.75
CA SER A 113 15.46 -15.62 -10.58
C SER A 113 16.94 -15.29 -10.76
N SER A 114 17.64 -15.97 -11.67
CA SER A 114 19.03 -15.68 -12.05
C SER A 114 19.17 -14.59 -13.13
N SER A 115 18.04 -14.00 -13.55
CA SER A 115 18.01 -13.03 -14.66
C SER A 115 18.74 -13.51 -15.91
N PRO A 116 18.35 -14.66 -16.48
CA PRO A 116 19.12 -15.31 -17.55
C PRO A 116 19.05 -14.58 -18.89
N CYS A 117 18.11 -13.65 -19.05
CA CYS A 117 17.90 -12.94 -20.29
C CYS A 117 18.83 -11.72 -20.38
N LEU A 118 19.50 -11.56 -21.49
CA LEU A 118 20.39 -10.46 -21.79
C LEU A 118 19.60 -9.24 -22.34
N HIS A 119 20.24 -8.11 -22.37
CA HIS A 119 19.72 -6.87 -22.97
C HIS A 119 18.29 -6.51 -22.49
N ASP A 120 18.07 -6.60 -21.18
CA ASP A 120 16.80 -6.29 -20.52
C ASP A 120 15.60 -7.13 -21.05
N GLY A 121 15.84 -8.31 -21.58
CA GLY A 121 14.82 -9.26 -21.98
C GLY A 121 14.01 -9.74 -20.77
N THR A 122 12.72 -9.96 -20.96
CA THR A 122 11.82 -10.45 -19.91
C THR A 122 11.86 -11.98 -19.85
N CYS A 123 12.17 -12.49 -18.70
CA CYS A 123 12.16 -13.93 -18.46
C CYS A 123 10.72 -14.41 -18.19
N ILE A 124 10.25 -15.39 -18.96
CA ILE A 124 8.92 -15.98 -18.84
C ILE A 124 9.07 -17.46 -18.57
N LEU A 125 8.37 -17.96 -17.57
CA LEU A 125 8.31 -19.40 -17.28
C LEU A 125 7.23 -20.06 -18.12
N ASP A 126 7.56 -21.21 -18.66
CA ASP A 126 6.58 -22.08 -19.32
C ASP A 126 5.90 -23.04 -18.33
N LYS A 127 4.95 -23.82 -18.81
CA LYS A 127 4.23 -24.81 -18.00
C LYS A 127 5.12 -25.95 -17.47
N SER A 128 6.31 -26.10 -18.01
CA SER A 128 7.29 -27.12 -17.60
C SER A 128 8.29 -26.58 -16.57
N GLY A 129 8.20 -25.29 -16.17
CA GLY A 129 9.11 -24.66 -15.23
C GLY A 129 10.45 -24.23 -15.86
N THR A 130 10.62 -24.37 -17.17
CA THR A 130 11.76 -23.81 -17.91
C THR A 130 11.50 -22.36 -18.28
N TYR A 131 12.55 -21.59 -18.53
CA TYR A 131 12.39 -20.21 -18.91
C TYR A 131 12.49 -20.00 -20.41
N LYS A 132 11.78 -18.99 -20.87
CA LYS A 132 11.93 -18.43 -22.21
C LYS A 132 12.12 -16.92 -22.06
N CYS A 133 13.07 -16.38 -22.79
CA CYS A 133 13.26 -14.94 -22.81
C CYS A 133 12.34 -14.29 -23.84
N ALA A 134 11.50 -13.36 -23.40
CA ALA A 134 10.85 -12.41 -24.27
C ALA A 134 11.80 -11.22 -24.46
N CYS A 135 12.44 -11.19 -25.59
CA CYS A 135 13.43 -10.19 -25.89
C CYS A 135 12.81 -8.83 -26.15
N LEU A 136 13.51 -7.78 -25.74
CA LEU A 136 13.18 -6.44 -26.16
C LEU A 136 13.31 -6.34 -27.67
N ALA A 137 12.55 -5.43 -28.23
CA ALA A 137 12.58 -5.15 -29.65
C ALA A 137 14.02 -4.84 -30.08
N GLY A 138 14.50 -5.59 -31.07
CA GLY A 138 15.88 -5.49 -31.55
C GLY A 138 16.81 -6.63 -31.14
N TYR A 139 16.36 -7.50 -30.28
CA TYR A 139 17.17 -8.66 -29.86
C TYR A 139 16.44 -9.96 -30.09
N THR A 140 17.19 -11.01 -30.39
CA THR A 140 16.70 -12.38 -30.61
C THR A 140 17.65 -13.39 -29.99
N GLY A 141 17.29 -14.66 -30.06
CA GLY A 141 18.03 -15.73 -29.42
C GLY A 141 17.34 -16.24 -28.15
N ASN A 142 17.81 -17.36 -27.66
CA ASN A 142 17.21 -18.00 -26.47
C ASN A 142 17.38 -17.15 -25.19
N ARG A 143 18.39 -16.32 -25.17
CA ARG A 143 18.74 -15.41 -24.08
C ARG A 143 18.78 -13.94 -24.51
N CYS A 144 18.26 -13.63 -25.67
CA CYS A 144 18.31 -12.30 -26.30
C CYS A 144 19.73 -11.83 -26.63
N GLU A 145 20.60 -12.77 -26.95
CA GLU A 145 22.02 -12.53 -27.20
C GLU A 145 22.32 -11.92 -28.57
N ASN A 146 21.42 -12.07 -29.53
CA ASN A 146 21.64 -11.64 -30.91
C ASN A 146 20.95 -10.34 -31.23
N LEU A 147 21.69 -9.40 -31.78
CA LEU A 147 21.15 -8.14 -32.31
C LEU A 147 20.48 -8.40 -33.66
N VAL A 148 19.26 -7.95 -33.83
CA VAL A 148 18.54 -8.03 -35.12
C VAL A 148 19.07 -6.99 -36.07
N MET A 149 19.46 -7.42 -37.25
CA MET A 149 19.94 -6.55 -38.33
C MET A 149 19.26 -6.93 -39.64
N CYS A 150 18.89 -5.95 -40.41
CA CYS A 150 18.38 -6.12 -41.75
C CYS A 150 19.54 -6.12 -42.78
N ARG A 151 19.33 -6.83 -43.86
CA ARG A 151 20.25 -6.71 -45.01
C ARG A 151 20.05 -5.35 -45.68
N THR A 152 21.11 -4.79 -46.26
CA THR A 152 20.99 -3.55 -47.02
C THR A 152 19.92 -3.71 -48.13
N PRO A 153 18.94 -2.82 -48.17
CA PRO A 153 17.88 -2.95 -49.18
C PRO A 153 18.35 -2.51 -50.61
N GLY A 154 19.48 -1.87 -50.69
CA GLY A 154 19.99 -1.31 -51.96
C GLY A 154 19.26 0.00 -52.36
N ALA A 155 19.79 0.69 -53.37
CA ALA A 155 19.15 1.86 -53.96
C ALA A 155 18.13 1.47 -55.04
N PRO A 156 17.01 2.21 -55.19
CA PRO A 156 16.09 2.00 -56.29
C PRO A 156 16.73 2.39 -57.63
N ALA A 157 16.33 1.75 -58.71
CA ALA A 157 16.72 2.15 -60.03
C ALA A 157 16.26 3.62 -60.27
N HIS A 158 17.15 4.47 -60.81
CA HIS A 158 16.92 5.91 -60.97
C HIS A 158 16.72 6.67 -59.65
N GLY A 159 17.26 6.18 -58.54
CA GLY A 159 17.20 6.80 -57.25
C GLY A 159 18.42 6.45 -56.37
N PHE A 160 18.40 6.90 -55.16
CA PHE A 160 19.43 6.62 -54.17
C PHE A 160 18.82 6.36 -52.78
N MET A 161 19.57 5.71 -51.94
CA MET A 161 19.21 5.40 -50.58
C MET A 161 20.11 6.22 -49.62
N GLU A 162 19.53 6.79 -48.60
CA GLU A 162 20.19 7.45 -47.49
C GLU A 162 19.98 6.65 -46.19
N GLY A 163 21.06 6.37 -45.49
CA GLY A 163 21.10 5.61 -44.25
C GLY A 163 22.09 4.45 -44.33
N ASP A 164 22.92 4.32 -43.30
CA ASP A 164 24.00 3.36 -43.18
C ASP A 164 23.86 2.47 -41.92
N ASP A 165 22.86 2.69 -41.11
CA ASP A 165 22.52 1.83 -39.98
C ASP A 165 21.38 0.86 -40.34
N PHE A 166 21.62 -0.44 -40.13
CA PHE A 166 20.70 -1.52 -40.50
C PHE A 166 20.23 -2.34 -39.29
N LYS A 167 20.49 -1.85 -38.09
CA LYS A 167 20.01 -2.49 -36.87
C LYS A 167 18.48 -2.36 -36.75
N TYR A 168 17.88 -3.23 -35.94
CA TYR A 168 16.48 -3.10 -35.60
C TYR A 168 16.11 -1.67 -35.22
N GLY A 169 15.07 -1.15 -35.83
CA GLY A 169 14.60 0.22 -35.61
C GLY A 169 15.32 1.27 -36.44
N ALA A 170 16.40 0.93 -37.14
CA ALA A 170 17.06 1.85 -38.05
C ALA A 170 16.16 2.16 -39.26
N GLN A 171 16.35 3.34 -39.81
CA GLN A 171 15.58 3.87 -40.94
C GLN A 171 16.50 4.09 -42.14
N VAL A 172 16.02 3.72 -43.30
CA VAL A 172 16.61 4.09 -44.58
C VAL A 172 15.61 4.89 -45.41
N TYR A 173 16.11 5.89 -46.11
CA TYR A 173 15.31 6.79 -46.92
C TYR A 173 15.60 6.57 -48.38
N PHE A 174 14.55 6.45 -49.19
CA PHE A 174 14.68 6.33 -50.65
C PHE A 174 14.28 7.62 -51.32
N LYS A 175 15.06 8.06 -52.26
CA LYS A 175 14.82 9.24 -53.06
C LYS A 175 15.03 8.93 -54.54
N CYS A 176 14.24 9.53 -55.41
CA CYS A 176 14.40 9.41 -56.86
C CYS A 176 15.18 10.57 -57.43
N ASN A 177 15.87 10.33 -58.54
CA ASN A 177 16.51 11.35 -59.32
C ASN A 177 15.45 12.31 -59.93
N ALA A 178 15.87 13.49 -60.33
CA ALA A 178 14.98 14.51 -60.93
C ALA A 178 14.21 13.95 -62.14
N GLY A 179 12.91 14.14 -62.17
CA GLY A 179 11.99 13.62 -63.21
C GLY A 179 11.37 12.25 -62.96
N TYR A 180 11.69 11.64 -61.78
CA TYR A 180 11.10 10.38 -61.34
C TYR A 180 10.35 10.57 -60.01
N SER A 181 9.21 10.01 -59.92
CA SER A 181 8.42 9.93 -58.69
C SER A 181 8.64 8.60 -58.04
N LEU A 182 8.84 8.63 -56.72
CA LEU A 182 9.02 7.41 -55.94
C LEU A 182 7.67 6.67 -55.82
N LYS A 183 7.63 5.47 -56.36
CA LYS A 183 6.52 4.54 -56.18
C LYS A 183 6.91 3.51 -55.13
N GLY A 184 6.26 3.58 -53.98
CA GLY A 184 6.60 2.79 -52.78
C GLY A 184 6.88 3.68 -51.59
N SER A 185 7.33 3.10 -50.51
CA SER A 185 7.64 3.84 -49.31
C SER A 185 8.94 4.64 -49.44
N ARG A 186 8.89 5.92 -49.04
CA ARG A 186 10.08 6.77 -48.95
C ARG A 186 11.00 6.33 -47.81
N VAL A 187 10.46 5.65 -46.81
CA VAL A 187 11.18 5.23 -45.61
C VAL A 187 10.92 3.74 -45.36
N ALA A 188 11.94 2.98 -45.05
CA ALA A 188 11.84 1.64 -44.56
C ALA A 188 12.49 1.54 -43.17
N TYR A 189 11.86 0.77 -42.29
CA TYR A 189 12.34 0.50 -40.94
C TYR A 189 12.77 -0.97 -40.86
N CYS A 190 13.88 -1.23 -40.21
CA CYS A 190 14.32 -2.58 -39.94
C CYS A 190 13.43 -3.18 -38.85
N GLN A 191 12.68 -4.22 -39.19
CA GLN A 191 11.73 -4.89 -38.29
C GLN A 191 12.41 -5.99 -37.47
N LEU A 192 11.65 -6.54 -36.52
CA LEU A 192 12.14 -7.55 -35.59
C LEU A 192 12.50 -8.89 -36.23
N ASP A 193 11.90 -9.18 -37.38
CA ASP A 193 12.17 -10.36 -38.20
C ASP A 193 13.43 -10.23 -39.10
N GLY A 194 14.13 -9.08 -39.01
CA GLY A 194 15.28 -8.80 -39.86
C GLY A 194 14.91 -8.39 -41.28
N ILE A 195 13.64 -8.09 -41.52
CA ILE A 195 13.11 -7.66 -42.82
C ILE A 195 12.75 -6.18 -42.76
N TRP A 196 12.87 -5.49 -43.86
CA TRP A 196 12.44 -4.10 -43.95
C TRP A 196 10.91 -3.98 -43.97
N SER A 197 10.37 -2.96 -43.28
CA SER A 197 8.92 -2.75 -43.11
C SER A 197 8.14 -2.56 -44.41
N THR A 198 8.84 -2.30 -45.49
CA THR A 198 8.24 -2.03 -46.81
C THR A 198 9.02 -2.72 -47.90
N HIS A 199 8.34 -3.02 -48.97
CA HIS A 199 9.00 -3.52 -50.17
C HIS A 199 9.89 -2.42 -50.78
N HIS A 200 10.90 -2.84 -51.51
CA HIS A 200 11.84 -1.96 -52.18
C HIS A 200 11.04 -1.00 -53.14
N PRO A 201 11.18 0.32 -53.01
CA PRO A 201 10.45 1.26 -53.85
C PRO A 201 11.05 1.34 -55.22
N GLU A 202 10.26 1.80 -56.18
CA GLU A 202 10.67 2.03 -57.57
C GLU A 202 10.52 3.51 -57.93
N CYS A 203 11.48 4.02 -58.67
CA CYS A 203 11.41 5.36 -59.24
C CYS A 203 10.79 5.27 -60.66
N VAL A 204 9.59 5.80 -60.85
CA VAL A 204 8.87 5.81 -62.12
C VAL A 204 8.56 7.22 -62.61
N LEU A 205 8.48 7.40 -63.93
CA LEU A 205 8.09 8.69 -64.53
C LEU A 205 6.68 9.11 -64.12
N ASP A 206 6.48 10.39 -63.81
CA ASP A 206 5.37 11.00 -63.11
C ASP A 206 3.94 10.57 -63.51
N GLU A 207 3.34 9.67 -62.72
CA GLU A 207 1.86 9.64 -62.56
C GLU A 207 1.53 10.04 -61.08
N LYS A 208 0.56 10.94 -60.89
CA LYS A 208 0.17 11.50 -59.58
C LYS A 208 -0.44 10.42 -58.65
N THR A 209 0.41 9.73 -57.90
CA THR A 209 0.04 8.74 -56.86
C THR A 209 0.91 8.94 -55.65
N CYS A 210 0.39 8.64 -54.43
CA CYS A 210 1.21 8.60 -53.23
C CYS A 210 1.95 7.26 -53.10
N SER A 211 3.21 7.35 -52.76
CA SER A 211 4.00 6.15 -52.37
C SER A 211 3.47 5.58 -51.05
N ASP A 212 3.64 4.29 -50.86
CA ASP A 212 3.33 3.66 -49.56
C ASP A 212 4.01 4.39 -48.39
N PRO A 213 3.27 4.97 -47.42
CA PRO A 213 3.88 5.68 -46.31
C PRO A 213 4.57 4.78 -45.30
N GLY A 214 4.45 3.45 -45.47
CA GLY A 214 4.94 2.49 -44.48
C GLY A 214 4.07 2.43 -43.22
N GLY A 215 4.28 1.39 -42.41
CA GLY A 215 3.71 1.31 -41.07
C GLY A 215 4.62 1.94 -40.02
N PRO A 216 4.08 2.37 -38.87
CA PRO A 216 4.91 2.81 -37.77
C PRO A 216 5.66 1.62 -37.16
N LEU A 217 6.88 1.86 -36.68
CA LEU A 217 7.60 0.88 -35.92
C LEU A 217 6.81 0.44 -34.68
N ASN A 218 6.70 -0.87 -34.44
CA ASN A 218 5.83 -1.45 -33.39
C ASN A 218 4.33 -1.15 -33.58
N GLY A 219 3.89 -1.04 -34.82
CA GLY A 219 2.50 -0.81 -35.17
C GLY A 219 2.17 -1.38 -36.54
N TYR A 220 0.98 -1.11 -36.97
CA TYR A 220 0.48 -1.49 -38.29
C TYR A 220 -0.43 -0.40 -38.85
N ARG A 221 -0.72 -0.50 -40.13
CA ARG A 221 -1.64 0.39 -40.85
C ARG A 221 -2.78 -0.39 -41.44
N ARG A 222 -3.88 0.28 -41.69
CA ARG A 222 -5.05 -0.26 -42.37
C ARG A 222 -5.63 0.81 -43.32
N VAL A 223 -5.97 0.40 -44.51
CA VAL A 223 -6.72 1.25 -45.43
C VAL A 223 -8.15 1.38 -44.91
N VAL A 224 -8.62 2.60 -44.73
CA VAL A 224 -9.98 2.93 -44.25
C VAL A 224 -10.91 3.18 -45.41
N GLU A 225 -10.47 3.99 -46.40
CA GLU A 225 -11.19 4.28 -47.63
C GLU A 225 -10.29 3.97 -48.80
N ASP A 226 -10.70 3.01 -49.62
CA ASP A 226 -9.98 2.60 -50.81
C ASP A 226 -10.71 3.18 -52.04
N THR A 227 -10.06 4.12 -52.69
CA THR A 227 -10.57 4.73 -53.97
C THR A 227 -10.30 3.85 -55.19
N GLY A 228 -9.94 2.56 -54.95
CA GLY A 228 -9.96 1.52 -55.98
C GLY A 228 -8.64 1.00 -56.51
N LEU A 229 -7.48 1.36 -55.94
CA LEU A 229 -6.18 0.70 -56.24
C LEU A 229 -5.09 1.02 -55.17
N PHE A 230 -5.25 0.43 -54.00
CA PHE A 230 -4.10 0.23 -53.12
C PHE A 230 -3.50 -1.16 -53.39
N ASN A 231 -2.47 -1.24 -54.21
CA ASN A 231 -1.82 -2.51 -54.53
C ASN A 231 -0.63 -2.84 -53.60
N GLY A 232 -0.57 -2.19 -52.44
CA GLY A 232 0.52 -2.35 -51.45
C GLY A 232 1.78 -1.51 -51.75
N ARG A 233 1.86 -0.86 -52.92
CA ARG A 233 2.98 0.01 -53.28
C ARG A 233 2.59 1.46 -53.52
N TYR A 234 1.40 1.68 -54.06
CA TYR A 234 0.89 2.99 -54.49
C TYR A 234 -0.56 3.18 -54.07
N ALA A 235 -0.87 4.39 -53.67
CA ALA A 235 -2.21 4.81 -53.33
C ALA A 235 -2.68 5.92 -54.28
N LYS A 236 -3.91 5.85 -54.79
CA LYS A 236 -4.53 6.97 -55.52
C LYS A 236 -4.81 8.13 -54.58
N ILE A 237 -4.85 9.33 -55.17
CA ILE A 237 -5.30 10.53 -54.48
C ILE A 237 -6.67 10.28 -53.84
N GLY A 238 -6.85 10.71 -52.56
CA GLY A 238 -8.03 10.48 -51.75
C GLY A 238 -8.02 9.19 -50.90
N THR A 239 -7.08 8.28 -51.11
CA THR A 239 -6.94 7.09 -50.24
C THR A 239 -6.62 7.51 -48.81
N VAL A 240 -7.36 6.94 -47.83
CA VAL A 240 -7.16 7.20 -46.40
C VAL A 240 -6.57 5.97 -45.74
N ILE A 241 -5.45 6.15 -45.03
CA ILE A 241 -4.78 5.11 -44.26
C ILE A 241 -4.83 5.47 -42.78
N ALA A 242 -5.29 4.53 -41.95
CA ALA A 242 -5.24 4.63 -40.49
C ALA A 242 -4.07 3.83 -39.95
N PHE A 243 -3.46 4.35 -38.87
CA PHE A 243 -2.30 3.79 -38.21
C PHE A 243 -2.66 3.35 -36.81
N PHE A 244 -2.12 2.20 -36.40
CA PHE A 244 -2.37 1.59 -35.10
C PHE A 244 -1.06 1.15 -34.48
N CYS A 245 -0.99 1.19 -33.17
CA CYS A 245 0.17 0.66 -32.43
C CYS A 245 -0.12 -0.71 -31.86
N ASN A 246 0.92 -1.53 -31.76
CA ASN A 246 0.87 -2.80 -31.04
C ASN A 246 0.62 -2.57 -29.53
N ASN A 247 0.17 -3.60 -28.83
CA ASN A 247 -0.07 -3.54 -27.40
C ASN A 247 1.17 -2.99 -26.66
N SER A 248 0.95 -2.12 -25.69
CA SER A 248 1.95 -1.38 -24.90
C SER A 248 2.63 -0.18 -25.60
N TYR A 249 2.23 0.15 -26.81
CA TYR A 249 2.68 1.35 -27.51
C TYR A 249 1.53 2.32 -27.72
N VAL A 250 1.83 3.59 -27.75
CA VAL A 250 0.87 4.69 -27.93
C VAL A 250 1.20 5.45 -29.20
N LEU A 251 0.19 5.73 -30.00
CA LEU A 251 0.35 6.46 -31.24
C LEU A 251 0.61 7.94 -30.96
N SER A 252 1.67 8.46 -31.53
CA SER A 252 2.00 9.88 -31.56
C SER A 252 1.98 10.37 -32.99
N GLY A 253 1.20 11.40 -33.26
CA GLY A 253 0.98 11.96 -34.60
C GLY A 253 -0.44 11.70 -35.12
N ASN A 254 -0.60 11.79 -36.38
CA ASN A 254 -1.92 11.68 -37.04
C ASN A 254 -2.38 10.22 -37.07
N GLU A 255 -3.57 9.94 -36.53
CA GLU A 255 -4.18 8.60 -36.60
C GLU A 255 -4.52 8.18 -38.01
N GLN A 256 -4.82 9.16 -38.90
CA GLN A 256 -5.15 8.92 -40.31
C GLN A 256 -4.38 9.89 -41.19
N ARG A 257 -4.02 9.44 -42.39
CA ARG A 257 -3.40 10.24 -43.42
C ARG A 257 -4.10 9.98 -44.74
N THR A 258 -4.28 11.05 -45.54
CA THR A 258 -4.92 11.03 -46.84
C THR A 258 -3.87 11.34 -47.91
N CYS A 259 -3.91 10.61 -49.00
CA CYS A 259 -3.11 10.91 -50.19
C CYS A 259 -3.64 12.17 -50.85
N GLN A 260 -2.82 13.23 -50.92
CA GLN A 260 -3.16 14.55 -51.45
C GLN A 260 -2.84 14.66 -52.95
N ASP A 261 -3.37 15.74 -53.58
CA ASP A 261 -3.23 16.01 -55.02
C ASP A 261 -1.79 16.30 -55.46
N ASP A 262 -0.92 16.58 -54.49
CA ASP A 262 0.53 16.80 -54.70
C ASP A 262 1.35 15.50 -54.73
N GLY A 263 0.71 14.36 -54.46
CA GLY A 263 1.37 13.06 -54.38
C GLY A 263 2.01 12.77 -53.00
N GLU A 264 1.75 13.64 -52.01
CA GLU A 264 2.26 13.46 -50.64
C GLU A 264 1.12 13.08 -49.68
N TRP A 265 1.47 12.43 -48.58
CA TRP A 265 0.50 12.10 -47.55
C TRP A 265 0.28 13.28 -46.60
N SER A 266 -0.98 13.53 -46.27
CA SER A 266 -1.34 14.58 -45.32
C SER A 266 -0.70 14.34 -43.95
N GLY A 267 -0.30 15.42 -43.27
CA GLY A 267 0.25 15.39 -41.93
C GLY A 267 1.61 14.70 -41.82
N LYS A 268 2.05 14.44 -40.59
CA LYS A 268 3.32 13.77 -40.29
C LYS A 268 3.14 12.26 -40.12
N GLN A 269 4.16 11.49 -40.51
CA GLN A 269 4.19 10.06 -40.27
C GLN A 269 4.03 9.79 -38.76
N PRO A 270 3.00 9.02 -38.34
CA PRO A 270 2.86 8.68 -36.92
C PRO A 270 3.90 7.68 -36.46
N ILE A 271 4.23 7.75 -35.21
CA ILE A 271 5.18 6.85 -34.53
C ILE A 271 4.49 6.18 -33.35
N CYS A 272 4.90 4.97 -33.05
CA CYS A 272 4.44 4.24 -31.88
C CYS A 272 5.49 4.33 -30.78
N ILE A 273 5.13 4.99 -29.69
CA ILE A 273 6.04 5.30 -28.59
C ILE A 273 5.64 4.47 -27.37
N LYS A 274 6.60 3.85 -26.69
CA LYS A 274 6.33 3.31 -25.36
C LYS A 274 6.12 4.44 -24.37
N ALA A 275 5.00 4.36 -23.67
CA ALA A 275 4.62 5.35 -22.68
C ALA A 275 3.90 4.68 -21.51
N CYS A 276 3.91 5.33 -20.37
CA CYS A 276 3.12 4.89 -19.22
C CYS A 276 1.80 5.64 -19.18
N ARG A 277 0.71 4.90 -18.99
CA ARG A 277 -0.58 5.51 -18.70
C ARG A 277 -0.52 6.22 -17.35
N GLU A 278 -1.08 7.42 -17.25
CA GLU A 278 -1.13 8.13 -15.98
C GLU A 278 -1.83 7.31 -14.91
N PRO A 279 -1.23 7.21 -13.71
CA PRO A 279 -1.83 6.46 -12.62
C PRO A 279 -3.13 7.12 -12.18
N LYS A 280 -4.16 6.32 -11.95
CA LYS A 280 -5.34 6.78 -11.23
C LYS A 280 -4.93 6.98 -9.76
N ILE A 281 -5.08 8.19 -9.27
CA ILE A 281 -4.81 8.58 -7.89
C ILE A 281 -6.12 8.96 -7.19
N SER A 282 -6.15 8.83 -5.86
CA SER A 282 -7.27 9.32 -5.06
C SER A 282 -7.18 10.84 -4.91
N ASP A 283 -8.32 11.47 -4.62
CA ASP A 283 -8.41 12.92 -4.39
C ASP A 283 -7.54 13.42 -3.23
N LEU A 284 -7.06 12.51 -2.39
CA LEU A 284 -6.18 12.82 -1.25
C LEU A 284 -4.70 12.89 -1.65
N VAL A 285 -4.34 12.44 -2.86
CA VAL A 285 -2.97 12.39 -3.35
C VAL A 285 -2.76 13.50 -4.37
N ARG A 286 -1.76 14.33 -4.14
CA ARG A 286 -1.26 15.29 -5.14
C ARG A 286 -0.14 14.64 -5.93
N GLN A 287 -0.26 14.67 -7.23
CA GLN A 287 0.75 14.22 -8.17
C GLN A 287 1.39 15.43 -8.85
N LYS A 288 2.71 15.43 -8.92
CA LYS A 288 3.50 16.44 -9.65
C LYS A 288 4.47 15.75 -10.59
N VAL A 289 4.47 16.16 -11.84
CA VAL A 289 5.48 15.74 -12.81
C VAL A 289 6.77 16.48 -12.47
N LEU A 290 7.85 15.73 -12.24
CA LEU A 290 9.16 16.33 -12.05
C LEU A 290 9.78 16.64 -13.42
N PRO A 291 10.40 17.81 -13.58
CA PRO A 291 11.12 18.11 -14.81
C PRO A 291 12.21 17.02 -14.98
N MET A 292 12.34 16.54 -16.21
CA MET A 292 13.38 15.59 -16.54
C MET A 292 14.72 16.29 -16.32
N GLN A 293 15.37 15.98 -15.21
CA GLN A 293 16.75 16.41 -15.02
C GLN A 293 17.55 15.68 -16.08
N VAL A 294 17.98 16.42 -17.09
CA VAL A 294 19.07 16.01 -17.94
C VAL A 294 20.28 15.96 -16.99
N GLN A 295 20.50 14.79 -16.40
CA GLN A 295 21.68 14.58 -15.58
C GLN A 295 22.88 14.83 -16.49
N SER A 296 23.52 15.99 -16.30
CA SER A 296 24.91 16.15 -16.71
C SER A 296 25.65 14.92 -16.17
N ARG A 297 26.45 14.28 -17.00
CA ARG A 297 27.11 12.99 -16.73
C ARG A 297 28.13 13.03 -15.58
N GLU A 298 28.00 13.93 -14.63
CA GLU A 298 28.88 14.07 -13.46
C GLU A 298 28.22 13.56 -12.17
N THR A 299 27.34 12.61 -12.21
CA THR A 299 26.67 12.09 -11.02
C THR A 299 27.01 10.63 -10.71
N PRO A 300 26.87 10.25 -9.50
CA PRO A 300 27.66 9.47 -8.57
C PRO A 300 27.81 7.97 -8.87
N LEU A 301 27.52 7.50 -10.07
CA LEU A 301 27.94 6.14 -10.46
C LEU A 301 29.48 6.00 -10.34
N HIS A 302 30.21 7.09 -10.54
CA HIS A 302 31.64 7.14 -10.31
C HIS A 302 32.03 6.94 -8.84
N GLN A 303 31.18 7.33 -7.90
CA GLN A 303 31.42 7.13 -6.48
C GLN A 303 31.10 5.72 -6.00
N LEU A 304 30.19 5.01 -6.67
CA LEU A 304 29.86 3.62 -6.36
C LEU A 304 30.90 2.63 -6.90
N TYR A 305 31.66 3.01 -7.92
CA TYR A 305 32.67 2.15 -8.56
C TYR A 305 34.11 2.71 -8.45
N SER A 306 34.33 3.75 -7.64
CA SER A 306 35.62 4.45 -7.58
C SER A 306 36.80 3.72 -6.95
N SER A 307 36.60 2.51 -6.42
CA SER A 307 37.70 1.74 -5.82
C SER A 307 38.42 0.79 -6.78
N ALA A 308 37.90 0.56 -7.99
CA ALA A 308 38.46 -0.46 -8.88
C ALA A 308 39.02 0.03 -10.23
N PHE A 309 38.72 1.24 -10.69
CA PHE A 309 39.12 1.72 -12.02
C PHE A 309 39.69 3.15 -12.05
N SER A 310 40.68 3.42 -11.22
CA SER A 310 41.48 4.61 -11.43
C SER A 310 42.65 4.26 -12.37
N LYS A 311 42.61 4.70 -13.58
CA LYS A 311 43.67 4.94 -14.58
C LYS A 311 43.33 4.41 -15.97
N GLN A 312 42.26 4.87 -16.56
CA GLN A 312 42.19 5.02 -18.01
C GLN A 312 41.37 6.25 -18.35
N LYS A 313 42.09 7.30 -18.82
CA LYS A 313 41.51 8.49 -19.42
C LYS A 313 40.86 8.05 -20.74
N LEU A 314 39.54 7.80 -20.71
CA LEU A 314 38.76 7.68 -21.94
C LEU A 314 38.46 9.10 -22.42
N GLU A 315 39.15 9.54 -23.47
CA GLU A 315 38.74 10.71 -24.24
C GLU A 315 37.42 10.40 -24.93
N ILE A 316 36.32 10.90 -24.36
CA ILE A 316 35.01 10.78 -24.97
C ILE A 316 34.79 12.00 -25.85
N TYR A 317 34.91 11.80 -27.16
CA TYR A 317 34.46 12.78 -28.13
C TYR A 317 32.99 13.11 -27.92
N PRO A 318 32.58 14.40 -27.96
CA PRO A 318 31.20 14.78 -27.82
C PRO A 318 30.44 14.39 -29.09
N THR A 319 29.89 13.19 -29.14
CA THR A 319 28.89 12.87 -30.14
C THR A 319 27.64 13.72 -29.81
N LYS A 320 27.31 14.65 -30.72
CA LYS A 320 26.02 15.33 -30.72
C LYS A 320 24.94 14.25 -30.58
N LYS A 321 24.26 14.18 -29.42
CA LYS A 321 23.08 13.36 -29.26
C LYS A 321 22.05 13.79 -30.28
N PRO A 322 21.54 12.92 -31.14
CA PRO A 322 20.29 13.23 -31.82
C PRO A 322 19.26 13.52 -30.73
N ALA A 323 18.67 14.70 -30.75
CA ALA A 323 17.47 14.97 -30.00
C ALA A 323 16.48 13.91 -30.46
N LEU A 324 16.18 12.93 -29.59
CA LEU A 324 15.08 12.01 -29.82
C LEU A 324 13.85 12.91 -29.98
N PRO A 325 13.15 12.88 -31.11
CA PRO A 325 11.89 13.58 -31.23
C PRO A 325 10.96 12.88 -30.27
N PHE A 326 10.78 13.47 -29.09
CA PHE A 326 9.67 13.10 -28.24
C PHE A 326 8.41 13.54 -28.99
N GLY A 327 7.79 12.60 -29.71
CA GLY A 327 6.49 12.87 -30.32
C GLY A 327 5.51 13.24 -29.22
N ASP A 328 4.54 14.09 -29.56
CA ASP A 328 3.49 14.48 -28.64
C ASP A 328 2.67 13.25 -28.27
N LEU A 329 2.62 12.92 -26.99
CA LEU A 329 1.78 11.85 -26.49
C LEU A 329 0.34 12.32 -26.35
N PRO A 330 -0.64 11.44 -26.61
CA PRO A 330 -2.03 11.75 -26.32
C PRO A 330 -2.23 12.00 -24.82
N PRO A 331 -3.26 12.77 -24.42
CA PRO A 331 -3.53 13.05 -23.01
C PRO A 331 -3.70 11.77 -22.21
N GLY A 332 -3.18 11.78 -20.99
CA GLY A 332 -3.21 10.63 -20.06
C GLY A 332 -2.04 9.64 -20.20
N TYR A 333 -1.01 10.02 -20.92
CA TYR A 333 0.23 9.24 -21.03
C TYR A 333 1.46 10.08 -20.75
N GLN A 334 2.50 9.43 -20.22
CA GLN A 334 3.78 10.04 -19.90
C GLN A 334 4.92 9.29 -20.58
N HIS A 335 5.92 10.03 -21.03
CA HIS A 335 7.12 9.47 -21.65
C HIS A 335 7.90 8.55 -20.71
N LEU A 336 8.65 7.60 -21.27
CA LEU A 336 9.60 6.79 -20.53
C LEU A 336 10.53 7.69 -19.72
N HIS A 337 10.89 7.21 -18.52
CA HIS A 337 11.74 7.91 -17.56
C HIS A 337 11.14 9.17 -16.93
N THR A 338 9.92 9.56 -17.29
CA THR A 338 9.19 10.60 -16.56
C THR A 338 9.06 10.20 -15.10
N GLN A 339 9.35 11.12 -14.20
CA GLN A 339 9.21 10.92 -12.77
C GLN A 339 8.00 11.67 -12.24
N LEU A 340 7.18 10.97 -11.48
CA LEU A 340 6.05 11.53 -10.75
C LEU A 340 6.38 11.55 -9.26
N GLN A 341 6.21 12.69 -8.64
CA GLN A 341 6.30 12.85 -7.19
C GLN A 341 4.90 12.88 -6.60
N TYR A 342 4.73 12.24 -5.46
CA TYR A 342 3.45 12.12 -4.78
C TYR A 342 3.52 12.63 -3.36
N GLU A 343 2.52 13.40 -2.99
CA GLU A 343 2.36 13.98 -1.67
C GLU A 343 0.89 13.86 -1.25
N CYS A 344 0.64 13.75 0.05
CA CYS A 344 -0.72 13.88 0.54
C CYS A 344 -1.11 15.36 0.60
N ILE A 345 -2.31 15.69 0.14
CA ILE A 345 -2.79 17.07 0.10
C ILE A 345 -2.96 17.63 1.51
N SER A 346 -3.43 16.78 2.42
CA SER A 346 -3.71 17.15 3.80
C SER A 346 -2.57 16.75 4.74
N PRO A 347 -2.17 17.61 5.69
CA PRO A 347 -1.16 17.31 6.71
C PRO A 347 -1.61 16.24 7.72
N PHE A 348 -2.90 15.87 7.70
CA PHE A 348 -3.47 14.83 8.55
C PHE A 348 -3.36 13.42 7.96
N TYR A 349 -2.77 13.31 6.77
CA TYR A 349 -2.54 12.04 6.09
C TYR A 349 -1.04 11.80 5.90
N ARG A 350 -0.63 10.57 6.05
CA ARG A 350 0.72 10.11 5.66
C ARG A 350 0.65 9.27 4.41
N ARG A 351 1.66 9.38 3.60
CA ARG A 351 1.79 8.57 2.40
C ARG A 351 2.29 7.17 2.76
N LEU A 352 1.59 6.16 2.27
CA LEU A 352 2.03 4.79 2.18
C LEU A 352 2.30 4.48 0.70
N GLY A 353 3.45 3.89 0.41
CA GLY A 353 3.91 3.64 -0.95
C GLY A 353 5.00 4.60 -1.41
N SER A 354 5.32 4.56 -2.69
CA SER A 354 6.47 5.26 -3.25
C SER A 354 6.26 6.78 -3.29
N SER A 355 7.28 7.54 -2.84
CA SER A 355 7.27 9.01 -2.95
C SER A 355 7.46 9.48 -4.38
N ARG A 356 8.21 8.70 -5.13
CA ARG A 356 8.47 8.94 -6.56
C ARG A 356 8.27 7.66 -7.31
N ARG A 357 7.74 7.79 -8.51
CA ARG A 357 7.58 6.67 -9.45
C ARG A 357 8.11 7.11 -10.80
N THR A 358 8.81 6.23 -11.44
CA THR A 358 9.41 6.46 -12.75
C THR A 358 8.73 5.58 -13.78
N CYS A 359 8.43 6.13 -14.93
CA CYS A 359 7.95 5.36 -16.07
C CYS A 359 9.07 4.47 -16.61
N LEU A 360 8.94 3.17 -16.46
CA LEU A 360 9.93 2.19 -16.85
C LEU A 360 9.83 1.83 -18.33
N LYS A 361 10.91 1.29 -18.89
CA LYS A 361 10.94 0.76 -20.27
C LYS A 361 9.88 -0.31 -20.55
N THR A 362 9.33 -0.93 -19.52
CA THR A 362 8.22 -1.89 -19.62
C THR A 362 6.85 -1.25 -19.86
N GLY A 363 6.75 0.08 -19.84
CA GLY A 363 5.46 0.80 -19.88
C GLY A 363 4.71 0.82 -18.54
N LYS A 364 5.34 0.38 -17.46
CA LYS A 364 4.78 0.34 -16.11
C LYS A 364 5.50 1.34 -15.20
N TRP A 365 4.79 1.83 -14.20
CA TRP A 365 5.36 2.70 -13.18
C TRP A 365 6.13 1.89 -12.13
N SER A 366 7.31 2.38 -11.76
CA SER A 366 8.13 1.79 -10.68
C SER A 366 7.43 1.92 -9.33
N GLY A 367 7.77 1.04 -8.40
CA GLY A 367 7.31 1.10 -7.00
C GLY A 367 5.80 0.86 -6.82
N ARG A 368 5.36 1.00 -5.59
CA ARG A 368 3.94 0.84 -5.23
C ARG A 368 3.16 2.13 -5.42
N ALA A 369 1.92 2.02 -5.86
CA ALA A 369 1.01 3.15 -5.94
C ALA A 369 0.88 3.82 -4.56
N PRO A 370 0.98 5.15 -4.48
CA PRO A 370 0.85 5.87 -3.22
C PRO A 370 -0.60 5.90 -2.77
N VAL A 371 -0.79 5.71 -1.48
CA VAL A 371 -2.09 5.86 -0.80
C VAL A 371 -1.88 6.79 0.38
N CYS A 372 -2.79 7.72 0.58
CA CYS A 372 -2.79 8.58 1.76
C CYS A 372 -3.67 7.95 2.83
N ILE A 373 -3.08 7.62 3.96
CA ILE A 373 -3.76 7.06 5.12
C ILE A 373 -3.77 8.09 6.25
N PRO A 374 -4.86 8.19 7.01
CA PRO A 374 -4.92 9.12 8.12
C PRO A 374 -3.80 8.87 9.13
N ILE A 375 -3.27 9.95 9.68
CA ILE A 375 -2.35 9.88 10.81
C ILE A 375 -3.19 9.77 12.07
N CYS A 376 -3.00 8.71 12.85
CA CYS A 376 -3.69 8.56 14.11
C CYS A 376 -3.01 9.32 15.25
N GLY A 377 -3.79 9.70 16.27
CA GLY A 377 -3.32 10.22 17.55
C GLY A 377 -2.55 11.55 17.50
N LYS A 378 -2.64 12.27 16.39
CA LYS A 378 -1.98 13.58 16.25
C LYS A 378 -2.89 14.66 16.78
N ALA A 379 -2.79 14.96 18.08
CA ALA A 379 -3.40 16.15 18.66
C ALA A 379 -2.32 17.22 18.84
N GLU A 380 -2.59 18.44 18.38
CA GLU A 380 -1.74 19.59 18.66
C GLU A 380 -1.78 19.86 20.16
N ASN A 381 -0.61 20.03 20.76
CA ASN A 381 -0.29 20.31 22.16
C ASN A 381 -1.50 20.46 23.08
N ILE A 382 -1.96 19.34 23.63
CA ILE A 382 -2.90 19.33 24.75
C ILE A 382 -2.07 19.68 25.99
N THR A 383 -1.84 20.97 26.20
CA THR A 383 -1.25 21.44 27.44
C THR A 383 -2.35 21.40 28.51
N LEU A 384 -2.10 20.64 29.57
CA LEU A 384 -2.93 20.53 30.77
C LEU A 384 -2.94 21.86 31.59
N GLN A 385 -3.09 23.00 30.92
CA GLN A 385 -3.19 24.31 31.60
C GLN A 385 -4.64 24.61 31.99
N LYS A 386 -4.80 25.32 33.09
CA LYS A 386 -6.05 25.65 33.81
C LYS A 386 -7.19 26.32 33.00
N THR A 387 -7.00 26.62 31.73
CA THR A 387 -8.01 27.25 30.87
C THR A 387 -8.41 26.32 29.75
N VAL A 388 -9.34 25.43 30.05
CA VAL A 388 -9.80 24.31 29.20
C VAL A 388 -10.88 24.73 28.20
N THR A 389 -10.86 25.92 27.68
CA THR A 389 -11.87 26.40 26.72
C THR A 389 -11.62 25.96 25.27
N SER A 390 -10.52 25.25 24.95
CA SER A 390 -10.16 24.92 23.58
C SER A 390 -9.56 23.53 23.34
N THR A 391 -9.51 22.65 24.34
CA THR A 391 -8.95 21.31 24.14
C THR A 391 -9.86 20.48 23.22
N ARG A 392 -9.35 20.12 22.07
CA ARG A 392 -10.10 19.36 21.05
C ARG A 392 -9.67 17.91 21.06
N TRP A 393 -10.65 17.03 21.14
CA TRP A 393 -10.46 15.58 21.09
C TRP A 393 -10.94 15.06 19.72
N PRO A 394 -10.08 15.10 18.69
CA PRO A 394 -10.53 14.91 17.31
C PRO A 394 -11.03 13.49 16.98
N TRP A 395 -10.73 12.52 17.82
CA TRP A 395 -11.23 11.13 17.68
C TRP A 395 -12.55 10.90 18.42
N GLN A 396 -13.05 11.88 19.18
CA GLN A 396 -14.27 11.72 19.93
C GLN A 396 -15.48 11.67 18.99
N ALA A 397 -16.25 10.58 19.09
CA ALA A 397 -17.50 10.39 18.39
C ALA A 397 -18.67 10.50 19.38
N ALA A 398 -19.64 11.32 19.08
CA ALA A 398 -20.90 11.38 19.83
C ALA A 398 -21.89 10.41 19.22
N ILE A 399 -22.43 9.51 20.03
CA ILE A 399 -23.40 8.49 19.62
C ILE A 399 -24.79 8.93 20.07
N TYR A 400 -25.70 9.09 19.12
CA TYR A 400 -27.08 9.50 19.34
C TYR A 400 -28.04 8.38 19.00
N ARG A 401 -29.11 8.27 19.79
CA ARG A 401 -30.24 7.38 19.53
C ARG A 401 -31.53 8.19 19.36
N THR A 402 -32.46 7.72 18.51
CA THR A 402 -33.78 8.31 18.38
C THR A 402 -34.65 7.97 19.58
N ALA A 403 -35.41 8.95 20.09
CA ALA A 403 -36.43 8.73 21.13
C ALA A 403 -37.61 8.00 20.51
N ASN A 404 -37.81 6.73 20.88
CA ASN A 404 -38.92 5.90 20.37
C ASN A 404 -40.26 6.06 21.14
N GLU A 405 -40.23 6.60 22.35
CA GLU A 405 -41.43 6.79 23.19
C GLU A 405 -41.51 8.22 23.74
N VAL A 406 -42.69 8.79 23.59
CA VAL A 406 -43.10 10.02 24.29
C VAL A 406 -43.51 9.63 25.71
N LYS A 407 -42.55 9.65 26.66
CA LYS A 407 -42.96 9.79 28.07
C LYS A 407 -43.40 11.23 28.27
N GLU A 408 -44.58 11.37 28.88
CA GLU A 408 -45.23 12.65 29.18
C GLU A 408 -44.20 13.74 29.60
N ASN A 409 -44.27 14.87 28.89
CA ASN A 409 -43.53 16.10 29.10
C ASN A 409 -42.09 16.16 28.57
N SER A 410 -41.92 16.40 27.28
CA SER A 410 -41.01 17.38 26.65
C SER A 410 -40.11 16.95 25.48
N LEU A 411 -40.10 15.70 25.03
CA LEU A 411 -39.30 15.33 23.84
C LEU A 411 -40.21 15.00 22.65
N ARG A 412 -40.02 15.69 21.54
CA ARG A 412 -40.72 15.39 20.28
C ARG A 412 -40.30 14.02 19.78
N LYS A 413 -41.27 13.20 19.36
CA LYS A 413 -41.02 11.90 18.68
C LYS A 413 -39.98 12.13 17.56
N GLY A 414 -38.88 11.34 17.55
CA GLY A 414 -37.80 11.48 16.59
C GLY A 414 -36.67 12.42 17.01
N ALA A 415 -36.67 12.98 18.23
CA ALA A 415 -35.52 13.73 18.76
C ALA A 415 -34.31 12.80 18.97
N TRP A 416 -33.15 13.30 18.64
CA TRP A 416 -31.90 12.59 18.85
C TRP A 416 -31.34 12.88 20.25
N ILE A 417 -31.09 11.81 21.00
CA ILE A 417 -30.55 11.88 22.36
C ILE A 417 -29.12 11.33 22.34
N LEU A 418 -28.19 12.07 22.91
CA LEU A 418 -26.82 11.61 23.13
C LEU A 418 -26.84 10.50 24.18
N ILE A 419 -26.38 9.31 23.80
CA ILE A 419 -26.37 8.15 24.69
C ILE A 419 -24.95 7.75 25.12
N CYS A 420 -23.94 7.95 24.28
CA CYS A 420 -22.59 7.50 24.54
C CYS A 420 -21.55 8.30 23.72
N SER A 421 -20.30 8.07 24.08
CA SER A 421 -19.15 8.44 23.26
C SER A 421 -18.50 7.21 22.66
N GLY A 422 -17.75 7.42 21.58
CA GLY A 422 -16.93 6.39 20.93
C GLY A 422 -15.64 6.97 20.38
N ALA A 423 -14.69 6.11 20.06
CA ALA A 423 -13.38 6.46 19.53
C ALA A 423 -13.29 6.18 18.02
N LEU A 424 -13.06 7.19 17.22
CA LEU A 424 -12.77 7.02 15.79
C LEU A 424 -11.39 6.38 15.64
N VAL A 425 -11.30 5.21 15.02
CA VAL A 425 -10.03 4.49 14.80
C VAL A 425 -9.57 4.46 13.35
N ASN A 426 -10.48 4.68 12.41
CA ASN A 426 -10.20 4.96 11.01
C ASN A 426 -11.33 5.77 10.36
N GLU A 427 -11.23 6.07 9.06
CA GLU A 427 -12.24 6.88 8.35
C GLU A 427 -13.67 6.31 8.37
N ARG A 428 -13.85 5.03 8.69
CA ARG A 428 -15.15 4.32 8.64
C ARG A 428 -15.48 3.54 9.88
N THR A 429 -14.69 3.64 10.95
CA THR A 429 -14.85 2.76 12.10
C THR A 429 -14.73 3.53 13.41
N VAL A 430 -15.73 3.38 14.24
CA VAL A 430 -15.78 3.89 15.61
C VAL A 430 -15.84 2.71 16.56
N VAL A 431 -14.96 2.69 17.55
CA VAL A 431 -14.99 1.74 18.67
C VAL A 431 -15.81 2.35 19.81
N VAL A 432 -16.72 1.59 20.37
CA VAL A 432 -17.67 2.04 21.40
C VAL A 432 -17.90 0.91 22.40
N ALA A 433 -18.34 1.24 23.61
CA ALA A 433 -18.80 0.22 24.56
C ALA A 433 -20.04 -0.51 24.01
N ALA A 434 -20.10 -1.82 24.18
CA ALA A 434 -21.18 -2.64 23.62
C ALA A 434 -22.55 -2.28 24.21
N HIS A 435 -22.59 -1.97 25.51
CA HIS A 435 -23.84 -1.55 26.17
C HIS A 435 -24.48 -0.29 25.56
N CYS A 436 -23.69 0.52 24.85
CA CYS A 436 -24.19 1.72 24.16
C CYS A 436 -24.98 1.41 22.88
N VAL A 437 -24.78 0.26 22.30
CA VAL A 437 -25.35 -0.15 21.01
C VAL A 437 -26.21 -1.42 21.11
N THR A 438 -26.48 -1.84 22.32
CA THR A 438 -27.39 -2.97 22.64
C THR A 438 -28.55 -2.50 23.51
N ASP A 439 -29.62 -3.29 23.57
CA ASP A 439 -30.65 -3.07 24.55
C ASP A 439 -30.14 -3.31 25.97
N LEU A 440 -30.60 -2.52 26.92
CA LEU A 440 -30.15 -2.58 28.32
C LEU A 440 -30.27 -4.00 28.90
N GLY A 441 -29.17 -4.54 29.39
CA GLY A 441 -29.11 -5.88 29.98
C GLY A 441 -29.27 -7.03 28.99
N LYS A 442 -29.15 -6.77 27.69
CA LYS A 442 -29.29 -7.77 26.61
C LYS A 442 -28.16 -7.68 25.62
N THR A 443 -27.99 -8.73 24.85
CA THR A 443 -27.06 -8.78 23.70
C THR A 443 -27.69 -8.35 22.37
N ILE A 444 -28.96 -7.90 22.40
CA ILE A 444 -29.70 -7.50 21.21
C ILE A 444 -29.19 -6.17 20.70
N VAL A 445 -28.62 -6.19 19.49
CA VAL A 445 -28.07 -5.01 18.85
C VAL A 445 -29.16 -4.05 18.39
N LEU A 446 -28.99 -2.76 18.66
CA LEU A 446 -29.89 -1.70 18.21
C LEU A 446 -29.88 -1.58 16.67
N LYS A 447 -30.98 -1.13 16.11
CA LYS A 447 -31.06 -0.92 14.65
C LYS A 447 -30.19 0.27 14.22
N THR A 448 -29.46 0.09 13.14
CA THR A 448 -28.59 1.15 12.58
C THR A 448 -29.33 2.45 12.27
N ALA A 449 -30.61 2.35 11.86
CA ALA A 449 -31.46 3.50 11.58
C ALA A 449 -31.85 4.30 12.83
N GLU A 450 -31.76 3.70 14.02
CA GLU A 450 -32.08 4.34 15.30
C GLU A 450 -30.87 5.08 15.89
N LEU A 451 -29.71 4.89 15.30
CA LEU A 451 -28.45 5.47 15.75
C LEU A 451 -27.81 6.38 14.69
N LYS A 452 -27.12 7.40 15.14
CA LYS A 452 -26.22 8.21 14.30
C LYS A 452 -24.93 8.52 15.05
N VAL A 453 -23.87 8.72 14.29
CA VAL A 453 -22.55 9.15 14.80
C VAL A 453 -22.30 10.58 14.37
N VAL A 454 -21.88 11.42 15.33
CA VAL A 454 -21.49 12.81 15.04
C VAL A 454 -20.04 13.00 15.42
N LEU A 455 -19.23 13.46 14.47
CA LEU A 455 -17.80 13.74 14.66
C LEU A 455 -17.53 15.24 14.61
N GLY A 456 -16.41 15.65 15.23
CA GLY A 456 -15.96 17.03 15.25
C GLY A 456 -16.75 17.93 16.20
N LYS A 457 -17.54 17.32 17.09
CA LYS A 457 -18.40 18.01 18.06
C LYS A 457 -17.61 18.43 19.29
N PHE A 458 -17.87 19.63 19.78
CA PHE A 458 -17.32 20.15 21.03
C PHE A 458 -18.41 20.42 22.05
N TYR A 459 -19.49 21.09 21.64
CA TYR A 459 -20.66 21.32 22.48
C TYR A 459 -21.61 20.13 22.40
N ARG A 460 -22.27 19.80 23.53
CA ARG A 460 -23.18 18.67 23.61
C ARG A 460 -24.39 18.80 22.69
N ASP A 461 -25.12 19.92 22.80
CA ASP A 461 -26.42 20.11 22.16
C ASP A 461 -26.55 21.42 21.39
N ASP A 462 -25.44 22.06 21.06
CA ASP A 462 -25.42 23.41 20.50
C ASP A 462 -25.13 23.42 18.99
N ASP A 463 -25.86 24.28 18.28
CA ASP A 463 -25.70 24.53 16.85
C ASP A 463 -24.41 25.31 16.51
N ARG A 464 -23.68 25.80 17.52
CA ARG A 464 -22.39 26.49 17.36
C ARG A 464 -21.33 25.65 16.66
N ASP A 465 -21.45 24.33 16.70
CA ASP A 465 -20.53 23.42 16.02
C ASP A 465 -20.90 23.12 14.55
N GLU A 466 -22.04 23.61 14.04
CA GLU A 466 -22.63 23.21 12.75
C GLU A 466 -21.67 23.18 11.57
N LYS A 467 -20.77 24.17 11.47
CA LYS A 467 -19.80 24.26 10.35
C LYS A 467 -18.72 23.17 10.37
N SER A 468 -18.50 22.52 11.49
CA SER A 468 -17.38 21.59 11.70
C SER A 468 -17.79 20.15 11.97
N ILE A 469 -19.05 19.91 12.30
CA ILE A 469 -19.58 18.58 12.62
C ILE A 469 -19.84 17.76 11.36
N GLN A 470 -19.73 16.46 11.51
CA GLN A 470 -20.06 15.49 10.48
C GLN A 470 -21.09 14.51 11.05
N ASN A 471 -22.31 14.57 10.50
CA ASN A 471 -23.36 13.61 10.83
C ASN A 471 -23.20 12.39 9.90
N LEU A 472 -22.85 11.24 10.46
CA LEU A 472 -22.53 10.05 9.71
C LEU A 472 -23.54 8.94 9.98
N ARG A 473 -23.97 8.29 8.91
CA ARG A 473 -24.87 7.14 8.95
C ARG A 473 -24.10 5.87 9.28
N ILE A 474 -24.77 4.93 9.90
CA ILE A 474 -24.21 3.65 10.31
C ILE A 474 -24.58 2.58 9.28
N SER A 475 -23.61 1.83 8.81
CA SER A 475 -23.83 0.69 7.92
C SER A 475 -23.98 -0.62 8.66
N ALA A 476 -23.23 -0.82 9.75
CA ALA A 476 -23.29 -2.02 10.58
C ALA A 476 -22.81 -1.74 12.00
N ILE A 477 -23.26 -2.56 12.93
CA ILE A 477 -22.83 -2.60 14.32
C ILE A 477 -22.36 -4.03 14.59
N ILE A 478 -21.15 -4.18 15.12
CA ILE A 478 -20.51 -5.46 15.41
C ILE A 478 -20.19 -5.48 16.90
N VAL A 479 -20.94 -6.21 17.67
CA VAL A 479 -20.68 -6.42 19.10
C VAL A 479 -19.68 -7.57 19.25
N HIS A 480 -18.79 -7.46 20.23
CA HIS A 480 -17.85 -8.53 20.50
C HIS A 480 -18.59 -9.82 20.91
N PRO A 481 -18.24 -10.99 20.35
CA PRO A 481 -19.01 -12.22 20.60
C PRO A 481 -19.02 -12.66 22.07
N ASN A 482 -18.03 -12.28 22.85
CA ASN A 482 -17.94 -12.60 24.28
C ASN A 482 -18.56 -11.52 25.18
N TYR A 483 -19.25 -10.53 24.61
CA TYR A 483 -19.90 -9.50 25.42
C TYR A 483 -20.96 -10.09 26.35
N ASP A 484 -20.78 -9.87 27.65
CA ASP A 484 -21.75 -10.23 28.68
C ASP A 484 -22.42 -8.94 29.21
N PRO A 485 -23.74 -8.77 28.97
CA PRO A 485 -24.46 -7.55 29.38
C PRO A 485 -24.75 -7.49 30.90
N ILE A 486 -24.52 -8.56 31.65
CA ILE A 486 -24.74 -8.61 33.09
C ILE A 486 -23.46 -8.24 33.83
N LEU A 487 -22.36 -8.88 33.46
CA LEU A 487 -21.04 -8.64 34.04
C LEU A 487 -20.31 -7.47 33.37
N LEU A 488 -20.77 -7.02 32.21
CA LEU A 488 -20.11 -6.08 31.32
C LEU A 488 -18.70 -6.55 30.89
N ASP A 489 -18.49 -7.88 30.90
CA ASP A 489 -17.27 -8.45 30.36
C ASP A 489 -17.23 -8.26 28.84
N SER A 490 -16.04 -7.99 28.31
CA SER A 490 -15.85 -7.74 26.87
C SER A 490 -16.80 -6.66 26.32
N ASP A 491 -17.06 -5.62 27.09
CA ASP A 491 -17.99 -4.52 26.77
C ASP A 491 -17.40 -3.62 25.67
N ILE A 492 -17.34 -4.14 24.46
CA ILE A 492 -16.78 -3.46 23.29
C ILE A 492 -17.57 -3.80 22.02
N ALA A 493 -17.79 -2.80 21.20
CA ALA A 493 -18.43 -2.93 19.90
C ALA A 493 -17.80 -2.02 18.86
N ILE A 494 -18.03 -2.32 17.61
CA ILE A 494 -17.59 -1.56 16.45
C ILE A 494 -18.82 -1.03 15.71
N ILE A 495 -18.82 0.26 15.47
CA ILE A 495 -19.76 0.92 14.56
C ILE A 495 -19.06 1.14 13.22
N LYS A 496 -19.60 0.58 12.15
CA LYS A 496 -19.19 0.83 10.78
C LYS A 496 -19.99 2.00 10.21
N LEU A 497 -19.28 2.97 9.70
CA LEU A 497 -19.88 4.15 9.06
C LEU A 497 -20.16 3.88 7.59
N LEU A 498 -21.33 4.27 7.13
CA LEU A 498 -21.71 4.19 5.71
C LEU A 498 -20.87 5.18 4.89
N ASP A 499 -20.73 6.40 5.40
CA ASP A 499 -19.96 7.47 4.77
C ASP A 499 -18.58 7.58 5.43
N LYS A 500 -17.57 7.95 4.64
CA LYS A 500 -16.23 8.20 5.19
C LYS A 500 -16.19 9.48 6.00
N ALA A 501 -15.59 9.43 7.17
CA ALA A 501 -15.24 10.62 7.93
C ALA A 501 -14.20 11.44 7.17
N ARG A 502 -14.44 12.73 7.05
CA ARG A 502 -13.49 13.69 6.48
C ARG A 502 -12.48 14.09 7.56
N ILE A 503 -11.25 13.65 7.40
CA ILE A 503 -10.18 13.92 8.35
C ILE A 503 -9.73 15.36 8.26
N SER A 504 -9.63 16.01 9.40
CA SER A 504 -9.33 17.43 9.57
C SER A 504 -8.65 17.68 10.92
N SER A 505 -8.37 18.93 11.28
CA SER A 505 -7.91 19.28 12.62
C SER A 505 -8.89 18.89 13.75
N ARG A 506 -10.18 18.77 13.43
CA ARG A 506 -11.25 18.42 14.39
C ARG A 506 -11.70 16.96 14.36
N VAL A 507 -11.33 16.22 13.33
CA VAL A 507 -11.72 14.81 13.14
C VAL A 507 -10.50 14.03 12.73
N GLN A 508 -9.97 13.20 13.62
CA GLN A 508 -8.81 12.37 13.38
C GLN A 508 -8.99 11.04 14.11
N PRO A 509 -8.43 9.94 13.60
CA PRO A 509 -8.46 8.68 14.32
C PRO A 509 -7.47 8.68 15.49
N ILE A 510 -7.81 7.98 16.56
CA ILE A 510 -6.89 7.61 17.64
C ILE A 510 -6.09 6.37 17.24
N CYS A 511 -4.87 6.22 17.76
CA CYS A 511 -4.06 5.03 17.51
C CYS A 511 -4.52 3.85 18.38
N LEU A 512 -4.33 2.64 17.90
CA LEU A 512 -4.45 1.42 18.69
C LEU A 512 -3.06 1.01 19.20
N SER A 513 -2.95 0.74 20.51
CA SER A 513 -1.69 0.30 21.14
C SER A 513 -1.35 -1.14 20.77
N SER A 514 -0.07 -1.50 20.80
CA SER A 514 0.39 -2.88 20.75
C SER A 514 0.99 -3.28 22.12
N SER A 515 1.08 -4.59 22.38
CA SER A 515 1.67 -5.11 23.63
C SER A 515 3.10 -4.61 23.86
N HIS A 516 3.85 -4.37 22.80
CA HIS A 516 5.21 -3.82 22.86
C HIS A 516 5.26 -2.33 23.22
N ASP A 517 4.17 -1.61 23.10
CA ASP A 517 4.12 -0.16 23.37
C ASP A 517 3.92 0.14 24.86
N LEU A 518 3.53 -0.85 25.68
CA LEU A 518 3.17 -0.73 27.09
C LEU A 518 4.17 -1.41 28.05
N THR A 519 5.48 -1.38 27.76
CA THR A 519 6.52 -2.09 28.54
C THR A 519 6.93 -1.41 29.84
N SER A 520 6.44 -0.23 30.18
CA SER A 520 6.70 0.45 31.47
C SER A 520 5.61 0.14 32.50
N SER A 521 5.99 0.13 33.80
CA SER A 521 5.09 -0.13 34.92
C SER A 521 3.78 0.66 34.78
N THR A 522 2.66 -0.04 34.78
CA THR A 522 1.32 0.52 34.55
C THR A 522 0.81 1.39 35.69
N GLU A 523 1.43 1.34 36.88
CA GLU A 523 0.94 2.00 38.09
C GLU A 523 1.06 3.55 38.06
N ASP A 524 2.03 4.10 37.34
CA ASP A 524 2.23 5.55 37.22
C ASP A 524 1.64 6.15 35.95
N LEU A 525 0.91 5.35 35.17
CA LEU A 525 0.38 5.77 33.88
C LEU A 525 -0.79 6.75 34.06
N LYS A 526 -0.61 7.99 33.60
CA LYS A 526 -1.69 8.99 33.54
C LYS A 526 -2.58 8.71 32.35
N ILE A 527 -3.81 8.32 32.61
CA ILE A 527 -4.82 8.02 31.58
C ILE A 527 -5.75 9.22 31.49
N MET A 528 -5.90 9.78 30.31
CA MET A 528 -6.84 10.86 30.04
C MET A 528 -8.19 10.27 29.65
N VAL A 529 -9.24 10.62 30.38
CA VAL A 529 -10.62 10.24 30.09
C VAL A 529 -11.37 11.45 29.55
N THR A 530 -12.14 11.23 28.47
CA THR A 530 -12.94 12.29 27.83
C THR A 530 -14.33 11.78 27.48
N GLY A 531 -15.32 12.66 27.59
CA GLY A 531 -16.71 12.32 27.29
C GLY A 531 -17.66 13.49 27.48
N TRP A 532 -18.95 13.27 27.25
CA TRP A 532 -20.01 14.21 27.57
C TRP A 532 -20.87 13.64 28.71
N LYS A 533 -21.42 14.52 29.56
CA LYS A 533 -22.41 14.14 30.57
C LYS A 533 -23.67 13.62 29.86
N VAL A 534 -23.90 12.31 29.95
CA VAL A 534 -25.03 11.64 29.28
C VAL A 534 -26.32 11.81 30.06
N LEU A 535 -26.24 11.77 31.38
CA LEU A 535 -27.37 11.87 32.32
C LEU A 535 -27.57 13.31 32.80
N ALA A 536 -27.72 14.29 31.93
CA ALA A 536 -28.03 15.63 32.34
C ALA A 536 -29.53 15.80 32.46
N ASP A 537 -29.95 16.44 33.56
CA ASP A 537 -31.35 16.87 33.71
C ASP A 537 -31.62 17.94 32.63
N VAL A 538 -32.61 17.69 31.76
CA VAL A 538 -32.96 18.61 30.64
C VAL A 538 -33.38 19.99 31.17
N LYS A 539 -33.65 20.12 32.46
CA LYS A 539 -34.01 21.34 33.15
C LYS A 539 -32.82 22.14 33.65
N ASP A 540 -31.59 21.62 33.55
CA ASP A 540 -30.37 22.34 33.93
C ASP A 540 -30.12 23.50 32.95
N PRO A 541 -30.07 24.80 33.41
CA PRO A 541 -29.80 25.92 32.53
C PRO A 541 -28.45 25.86 31.80
N GLY A 542 -27.50 25.09 32.34
CA GLY A 542 -26.19 24.85 31.73
C GLY A 542 -26.18 23.75 30.66
N TYR A 543 -27.23 22.99 30.53
CA TYR A 543 -27.32 21.80 29.65
C TYR A 543 -26.94 22.08 28.18
N LYS A 544 -27.44 23.18 27.63
CA LYS A 544 -27.19 23.55 26.23
C LYS A 544 -25.75 24.03 25.97
N ASN A 545 -25.03 24.42 27.00
CA ASN A 545 -23.67 24.92 26.92
C ASN A 545 -22.63 23.91 27.39
N ASP A 546 -23.05 22.66 27.68
CA ASP A 546 -22.15 21.64 28.17
C ASP A 546 -21.15 21.25 27.07
N THR A 547 -19.87 21.34 27.41
CA THR A 547 -18.77 21.00 26.53
C THR A 547 -18.26 19.61 26.84
N ILE A 548 -17.42 19.07 25.94
CA ILE A 548 -16.69 17.84 26.22
C ILE A 548 -15.91 18.00 27.52
N ARG A 549 -16.03 17.02 28.40
CA ARG A 549 -15.37 16.97 29.70
C ARG A 549 -14.13 16.11 29.62
N MET A 550 -13.18 16.37 30.50
CA MET A 550 -11.94 15.61 30.57
C MET A 550 -11.46 15.48 32.01
N GLY A 551 -10.72 14.42 32.27
CA GLY A 551 -10.08 14.19 33.55
C GLY A 551 -8.92 13.22 33.44
N VAL A 552 -8.04 13.23 34.41
CA VAL A 552 -6.93 12.29 34.52
C VAL A 552 -7.30 11.24 35.55
N VAL A 553 -7.12 9.99 35.17
CA VAL A 553 -7.31 8.85 36.08
C VAL A 553 -6.02 8.02 36.12
N ARG A 554 -5.87 7.28 37.22
CA ARG A 554 -4.78 6.32 37.41
C ARG A 554 -5.34 4.93 37.60
N MET A 555 -4.70 3.93 37.01
CA MET A 555 -5.09 2.53 37.22
C MET A 555 -4.99 2.18 38.69
N VAL A 556 -5.89 1.31 39.10
CA VAL A 556 -5.94 0.72 40.44
C VAL A 556 -5.88 -0.79 40.29
N ASP A 557 -5.25 -1.44 41.24
CA ASP A 557 -5.25 -2.90 41.29
C ASP A 557 -6.66 -3.46 41.36
N SER A 558 -6.92 -4.55 40.65
CA SER A 558 -8.26 -5.14 40.52
C SER A 558 -8.83 -5.58 41.87
N LEU A 559 -7.99 -6.13 42.74
CA LEU A 559 -8.42 -6.57 44.08
C LEU A 559 -8.81 -5.39 44.97
N LEU A 560 -8.05 -4.28 44.90
CA LEU A 560 -8.41 -3.06 45.63
C LEU A 560 -9.71 -2.46 45.10
N CYS A 561 -9.96 -2.59 43.82
CA CYS A 561 -11.20 -2.14 43.22
C CYS A 561 -12.40 -2.97 43.73
N GLU A 562 -12.30 -4.29 43.66
CA GLU A 562 -13.33 -5.19 44.15
C GLU A 562 -13.63 -4.98 45.64
N GLN A 563 -12.56 -4.86 46.46
CA GLN A 563 -12.68 -4.60 47.89
C GLN A 563 -13.38 -3.27 48.19
N GLN A 564 -13.06 -2.20 47.47
CA GLN A 564 -13.74 -0.91 47.66
C GLN A 564 -15.24 -1.02 47.40
N TYR A 565 -15.63 -1.75 46.36
CA TYR A 565 -17.05 -1.95 46.06
C TYR A 565 -17.72 -2.84 47.09
N GLU A 566 -17.06 -3.92 47.54
CA GLU A 566 -17.58 -4.80 48.61
C GLU A 566 -17.78 -4.04 49.92
N ASP A 567 -16.85 -3.16 50.30
CA ASP A 567 -16.95 -2.28 51.47
C ASP A 567 -18.18 -1.33 51.39
N ASN A 568 -18.63 -1.04 50.18
CA ASN A 568 -19.85 -0.27 49.92
C ASN A 568 -21.10 -1.13 49.64
N GLY A 569 -21.02 -2.43 49.89
CA GLY A 569 -22.14 -3.38 49.73
C GLY A 569 -22.46 -3.72 48.27
N ILE A 570 -21.57 -3.49 47.34
CA ILE A 570 -21.75 -3.75 45.94
C ILE A 570 -20.76 -4.85 45.51
N GLN A 571 -21.27 -5.95 44.97
CA GLN A 571 -20.39 -7.00 44.40
C GLN A 571 -20.11 -6.72 42.94
N VAL A 572 -18.83 -6.58 42.61
CA VAL A 572 -18.35 -6.45 41.24
C VAL A 572 -17.28 -7.51 40.99
N SER A 573 -17.15 -7.94 39.75
CA SER A 573 -16.06 -8.84 39.33
C SER A 573 -15.26 -8.18 38.22
N ILE A 574 -13.96 -8.03 38.43
CA ILE A 574 -13.05 -7.43 37.44
C ILE A 574 -12.44 -8.53 36.61
N THR A 575 -12.81 -8.60 35.36
CA THR A 575 -12.30 -9.60 34.41
C THR A 575 -11.00 -9.14 33.74
N ASP A 576 -10.34 -10.04 33.03
CA ASP A 576 -9.11 -9.73 32.27
C ASP A 576 -9.33 -8.67 31.16
N SER A 577 -10.58 -8.52 30.70
CA SER A 577 -10.96 -7.52 29.72
C SER A 577 -11.11 -6.10 30.30
N MET A 578 -11.06 -5.96 31.64
CA MET A 578 -11.33 -4.73 32.38
C MET A 578 -10.09 -4.19 33.10
N PHE A 579 -10.13 -2.92 33.42
CA PHE A 579 -9.30 -2.28 34.44
C PHE A 579 -10.12 -1.31 35.25
N CYS A 580 -9.73 -1.12 36.50
CA CYS A 580 -10.27 -0.06 37.35
C CYS A 580 -9.37 1.15 37.37
N ALA A 581 -9.94 2.32 37.52
CA ALA A 581 -9.19 3.53 37.72
C ALA A 581 -9.85 4.49 38.71
N LYS A 582 -9.01 5.27 39.41
CA LYS A 582 -9.41 6.35 40.29
C LYS A 582 -9.04 7.70 39.68
N GLN A 583 -9.80 8.73 40.03
CA GLN A 583 -9.49 10.09 39.62
C GLN A 583 -8.17 10.57 40.23
N ASP A 584 -7.34 11.25 39.43
CA ASP A 584 -6.14 11.90 39.90
C ASP A 584 -6.49 13.31 40.44
N HIS A 585 -6.63 13.43 41.74
CA HIS A 585 -6.96 14.72 42.40
C HIS A 585 -5.86 15.80 42.24
N THR A 586 -4.66 15.42 41.81
CA THR A 586 -3.56 16.35 41.54
C THR A 586 -3.69 17.04 40.19
N ALA A 587 -4.52 16.51 39.29
CA ALA A 587 -4.75 17.00 37.95
C ALA A 587 -6.13 17.66 37.82
N PHE A 588 -6.24 18.58 36.85
CA PHE A 588 -7.54 19.18 36.53
C PHE A 588 -8.49 18.10 36.01
N SER A 589 -9.70 18.04 36.57
CA SER A 589 -10.75 17.15 36.10
C SER A 589 -12.11 17.84 36.23
N ASN A 590 -12.89 17.78 35.17
CA ASN A 590 -14.28 18.18 35.14
C ASN A 590 -15.21 17.06 34.65
N ILE A 591 -14.69 15.83 34.56
CA ILE A 591 -15.45 14.64 34.16
C ILE A 591 -15.82 13.83 35.40
N CYS A 592 -17.01 13.28 35.38
CA CYS A 592 -17.40 12.21 36.29
C CYS A 592 -16.91 10.87 35.73
N PRO A 593 -16.07 10.12 36.46
CA PRO A 593 -15.57 8.84 35.97
C PRO A 593 -16.66 7.80 35.63
N ALA A 594 -17.87 7.99 36.15
CA ALA A 594 -19.01 7.11 35.89
C ALA A 594 -19.78 7.44 34.58
N GLU A 595 -19.33 8.44 33.82
CA GLU A 595 -19.99 8.79 32.54
C GLU A 595 -19.71 7.71 31.49
N THR A 596 -20.74 6.95 31.14
CA THR A 596 -20.65 5.75 30.29
C THR A 596 -20.20 6.08 28.86
N GLY A 597 -19.41 5.17 28.28
CA GLY A 597 -18.94 5.26 26.92
C GLY A 597 -17.83 6.30 26.69
N GLY A 598 -17.30 6.93 27.73
CA GLY A 598 -16.15 7.84 27.62
C GLY A 598 -14.91 7.12 27.07
N ILE A 599 -13.98 7.87 26.49
CA ILE A 599 -12.74 7.35 25.92
C ILE A 599 -11.62 7.54 26.91
N ALA A 600 -10.89 6.46 27.23
CA ALA A 600 -9.66 6.48 27.99
C ALA A 600 -8.46 6.40 27.02
N ALA A 601 -7.60 7.41 27.04
CA ALA A 601 -6.48 7.55 26.11
C ALA A 601 -5.16 7.86 26.86
N ILE A 602 -4.06 7.41 26.28
CA ILE A 602 -2.70 7.64 26.77
C ILE A 602 -1.81 8.20 25.64
N THR A 603 -0.75 8.88 26.02
CA THR A 603 0.27 9.32 25.06
C THR A 603 1.45 8.34 25.07
N LEU A 604 1.82 7.86 23.89
CA LEU A 604 2.97 6.99 23.68
C LEU A 604 3.88 7.57 22.59
N PRO A 605 5.20 7.33 22.66
CA PRO A 605 6.12 7.74 21.59
C PRO A 605 5.80 6.97 20.29
N GLY A 606 5.85 7.66 19.16
CA GLY A 606 5.62 7.05 17.85
C GLY A 606 6.78 6.13 17.44
N LYS A 607 6.50 5.00 16.79
CA LYS A 607 7.50 4.01 16.32
C LYS A 607 8.58 4.57 15.38
N ALA A 608 8.30 5.66 14.68
CA ALA A 608 9.21 6.25 13.68
C ALA A 608 9.54 7.73 13.94
N SER A 609 9.04 8.31 15.01
CA SER A 609 9.21 9.71 15.37
C SER A 609 9.15 9.87 16.89
N PRO A 610 9.96 10.75 17.49
CA PRO A 610 9.87 11.05 18.92
C PRO A 610 8.56 11.78 19.29
N GLU A 611 7.70 12.10 18.31
CA GLU A 611 6.41 12.71 18.57
C GLU A 611 5.50 11.79 19.38
N LEU A 612 4.98 12.31 20.48
CA LEU A 612 3.98 11.62 21.29
C LEU A 612 2.67 11.51 20.49
N ARG A 613 2.06 10.34 20.54
CA ARG A 613 0.77 10.07 19.90
C ARG A 613 -0.22 9.56 20.92
N TRP A 614 -1.47 9.89 20.71
CA TRP A 614 -2.57 9.41 21.54
C TRP A 614 -3.02 8.04 21.10
N HIS A 615 -3.09 7.15 22.07
CA HIS A 615 -3.51 5.77 21.89
C HIS A 615 -4.75 5.47 22.72
N LEU A 616 -5.65 4.67 22.15
CA LEU A 616 -6.81 4.18 22.86
C LEU A 616 -6.36 3.15 23.90
N MET A 617 -6.58 3.47 25.17
CA MET A 617 -6.33 2.56 26.30
C MET A 617 -7.57 1.72 26.61
N GLY A 618 -8.74 2.35 26.58
CA GLY A 618 -10.00 1.69 26.88
C GLY A 618 -11.22 2.59 26.72
N LEU A 619 -12.34 2.06 27.10
CA LEU A 619 -13.64 2.71 27.10
C LEU A 619 -14.21 2.66 28.51
N VAL A 620 -14.88 3.74 28.93
CA VAL A 620 -15.64 3.74 30.20
C VAL A 620 -16.79 2.75 30.05
N SER A 621 -16.82 1.72 30.87
CA SER A 621 -17.83 0.69 30.84
C SER A 621 -18.89 0.88 31.91
N TRP A 622 -18.47 1.06 33.15
CA TRP A 622 -19.39 1.20 34.27
C TRP A 622 -18.82 2.04 35.42
N GLY A 623 -19.72 2.56 36.21
CA GLY A 623 -19.46 3.21 37.47
C GLY A 623 -20.77 3.38 38.24
N TYR A 624 -20.72 3.12 39.51
CA TYR A 624 -21.95 3.17 40.36
C TYR A 624 -22.26 4.54 40.93
N ASP A 625 -21.28 5.44 40.93
CA ASP A 625 -21.47 6.79 41.45
C ASP A 625 -21.94 7.77 40.36
N LYS A 626 -23.22 7.80 40.12
CA LYS A 626 -23.85 8.72 39.15
C LYS A 626 -23.83 10.19 39.58
N THR A 627 -23.61 10.44 40.87
CA THR A 627 -23.60 11.79 41.43
C THR A 627 -22.20 12.38 41.50
N CYS A 628 -21.19 11.57 41.30
CA CYS A 628 -19.76 11.91 41.51
C CYS A 628 -19.47 12.40 42.94
N SER A 629 -20.27 11.99 43.91
CA SER A 629 -20.16 12.37 45.31
C SER A 629 -19.38 11.37 46.16
N LEU A 630 -19.32 10.12 45.71
CA LEU A 630 -18.53 9.06 46.32
C LEU A 630 -17.25 8.85 45.52
N GLU A 631 -16.15 8.59 46.21
CA GLU A 631 -14.84 8.32 45.58
C GLU A 631 -14.73 6.87 45.08
N LEU A 632 -15.80 6.33 44.52
CA LEU A 632 -15.77 4.99 43.95
C LEU A 632 -14.97 4.94 42.67
N TYR A 633 -14.22 3.85 42.49
CA TYR A 633 -13.46 3.62 41.27
C TYR A 633 -14.40 3.35 40.09
N SER A 634 -13.94 3.59 38.88
CA SER A 634 -14.70 3.31 37.66
C SER A 634 -14.09 2.14 36.91
N GLY A 635 -14.94 1.36 36.26
CA GLY A 635 -14.56 0.24 35.43
C GLY A 635 -14.45 0.62 33.95
N TYR A 636 -13.41 0.14 33.32
CA TYR A 636 -13.07 0.41 31.92
C TYR A 636 -12.83 -0.90 31.19
N THR A 637 -13.31 -1.00 29.96
CA THR A 637 -12.93 -2.07 29.05
C THR A 637 -11.57 -1.76 28.42
N LYS A 638 -10.61 -2.64 28.57
CA LYS A 638 -9.29 -2.52 27.90
C LYS A 638 -9.43 -2.59 26.39
N ALA A 639 -8.73 -1.74 25.65
CA ALA A 639 -8.71 -1.83 24.18
C ALA A 639 -7.69 -2.85 23.65
N LEU A 640 -6.58 -3.04 24.37
CA LEU A 640 -5.45 -3.87 23.92
C LEU A 640 -5.81 -5.34 23.67
N PRO A 641 -6.55 -6.05 24.55
CA PRO A 641 -6.94 -7.46 24.30
C PRO A 641 -7.79 -7.63 23.03
N PHE A 642 -8.49 -6.58 22.64
CA PHE A 642 -9.40 -6.59 21.50
C PHE A 642 -8.77 -6.03 20.22
N LYS A 643 -7.50 -5.67 20.24
CA LYS A 643 -6.82 -5.03 19.11
C LYS A 643 -6.96 -5.84 17.81
N ASP A 644 -6.63 -7.13 17.84
CA ASP A 644 -6.68 -8.00 16.66
C ASP A 644 -8.11 -8.14 16.12
N TRP A 645 -9.09 -8.21 17.02
CA TRP A 645 -10.50 -8.22 16.63
C TRP A 645 -10.92 -6.88 16.01
N ILE A 646 -10.48 -5.75 16.58
CA ILE A 646 -10.73 -4.43 16.00
C ILE A 646 -10.08 -4.36 14.61
N GLU A 647 -8.80 -4.68 14.48
CA GLU A 647 -8.06 -4.60 13.22
C GLU A 647 -8.65 -5.51 12.12
N LYS A 648 -9.10 -6.71 12.48
CA LYS A 648 -9.82 -7.61 11.57
C LYS A 648 -11.10 -6.98 11.01
N ASN A 649 -11.74 -6.17 11.81
CA ASN A 649 -12.98 -5.47 11.46
C ASN A 649 -12.74 -4.04 10.91
N LEU A 650 -11.51 -3.59 10.68
CA LEU A 650 -11.24 -2.28 10.05
C LEU A 650 -11.47 -2.28 8.53
N LYS A 651 -11.49 -3.45 7.93
CA LYS A 651 -11.66 -3.63 6.47
C LYS A 651 -13.10 -3.41 6.00
#